data_d75a9becdbe812d8f552925369a0ee2d
#
_entry.id   d75a9becdbe812d8f552925369a0ee2d
#
_cell.length_a   1.000
_cell.length_b   1.000
_cell.length_c   1.000
_cell.angle_alpha   90.00
_cell.angle_beta   90.00
_cell.angle_gamma   90.00
#
_symmetry.space_group_name_H-M   'P 1'
#
loop_
_entity.id
_entity.type
_entity.pdbx_description
1 polymer ?
#
loop_
_entity_poly.entity_id
_entity_poly.type
_entity_poly.pdbx_seq_one_letter_code
_entity_poly.pdbx_strand_id
1 'polypeptide(L)'
;MNDEKKNQKDMNRQDWHPHWSIDSAQRVISVALSVLKVLAGALVTVLLIGIVCGFVFVGILGDYLQEDILPMAGMNIEDVDIDKNSYMYYVDQNGDIQVYQQIFATTSSKWADLEDIPKDLIHAAISIEDKRFYSHQGVDWVTTIKACARMFFGDDSVGGSSITQQLIKNLLLFEDESADDVTVQRKVLEIFRALQLEKRYHKDTIMEMYLNCIYLGQGCRGVRSAAETYFGKELELLTTAECASLISITNSPTYYDPYQNFENNKKRKEDVLWAMREYGWLEEEAYQEAIAQELVLKPGVDDEDRLASCDNDACDYRGQVKTYRKNGNNYYCPKCDSQTAVLKDNSKDVYTWFGDTVLEDVAKAMAKEAGFQWNSSTREMMMQQIQKGGYSIYTTFNKQAQDSVDATYTDLAKIPDTQGGQQLQSAIVLIDNRSGDIVAMAGGVGEKIVHDDWNRATDSERQSGSSIKPLTVYAPAFESGAITPATVIKDLPINYDNNSAYPFNDTRDYSYARTIYRAVVRSVNAVAANTLEKSGTNYAYKFATEKFRLSTFVEQYVDGYGMIHSDIGVGPLALGAQTIGVTVRDMASAFATFANDGEYRRGRTFTKVYDSNGNLILDNTQESEQILSQKTVDYMNYCLTAATNEGTGTEANLLNAYGITTAGKTGTSGDNKDRWYCGYTGYYTAAVWCGFDDPEPIKCINVNNPAAYLFRQVMGPLHSGKGDILLYSGNRMQTVNICLSSGKIATEACTHDIRLTSPLQPDDFIVTSATAVYPEDMPKETCDKHVSVDYCSGGGVATEWCQHFAENGAAKITQKSLVKLTQDEINEMLLAEPYALYRDYLRNDYVYFLNADGTPGRFKGIKNNLSQSVSAPYKVCPVHTQQAWEQMAG
;
A
#
# COMPACT_ATOMS: atom_id res chain seq x y z
N MET A 1 43.80 -51.65 68.29
CA MET A 1 43.74 -53.08 68.60
C MET A 1 44.12 -53.78 67.38
N ASN A 2 45.34 -54.11 67.42
CA ASN A 2 45.99 -55.44 67.35
C ASN A 2 45.87 -56.09 66.00
N ASP A 3 46.99 -56.18 65.34
CA ASP A 3 48.15 -57.08 65.41
C ASP A 3 47.89 -58.20 64.36
N GLU A 4 48.73 -58.69 63.61
CA GLU A 4 50.20 -58.89 63.58
C GLU A 4 50.55 -59.62 62.27
N LYS A 5 51.64 -59.16 61.74
CA LYS A 5 52.89 -59.89 61.50
C LYS A 5 52.96 -61.02 60.48
N LYS A 6 53.90 -60.72 59.59
CA LYS A 6 55.05 -61.48 59.13
C LYS A 6 54.77 -62.86 58.47
N ASN A 7 55.24 -63.02 57.25
CA ASN A 7 56.50 -63.71 57.08
C ASN A 7 57.03 -63.67 55.60
N GLN A 8 58.30 -63.40 55.55
CA GLN A 8 59.19 -63.59 54.38
C GLN A 8 59.21 -65.05 53.89
N LYS A 9 59.40 -65.23 52.60
CA LYS A 9 60.61 -65.90 52.02
C LYS A 9 60.58 -65.93 50.52
N ASP A 10 61.58 -65.31 49.98
CA ASP A 10 62.31 -65.72 48.77
C ASP A 10 61.75 -66.87 47.90
N MET A 11 61.61 -66.63 46.59
CA MET A 11 62.51 -67.32 45.61
C MET A 11 62.13 -66.92 44.16
N ASN A 12 63.14 -66.63 43.45
CA ASN A 12 63.36 -66.80 41.99
C ASN A 12 62.85 -65.69 41.04
N ARG A 13 63.74 -64.79 40.65
CA ARG A 13 63.88 -64.23 39.30
C ARG A 13 63.84 -65.38 38.27
N GLN A 14 62.81 -65.48 37.47
CA GLN A 14 62.91 -66.03 36.12
C GLN A 14 62.80 -64.93 35.11
N ASP A 15 63.86 -64.73 34.39
CA ASP A 15 63.97 -63.83 33.22
C ASP A 15 62.96 -64.26 32.17
N TRP A 16 61.88 -63.47 32.01
CA TRP A 16 60.95 -63.60 30.89
C TRP A 16 61.56 -62.89 29.65
N HIS A 17 62.28 -63.64 28.80
CA HIS A 17 62.53 -63.20 27.43
C HIS A 17 61.34 -63.64 26.57
N PRO A 18 60.58 -62.73 25.98
CA PRO A 18 59.57 -63.17 25.02
C PRO A 18 60.33 -63.62 23.76
N HIS A 19 60.38 -64.91 23.49
CA HIS A 19 60.77 -65.45 22.17
C HIS A 19 59.65 -65.15 21.16
N TRP A 20 59.78 -64.02 20.49
CA TRP A 20 58.97 -63.76 19.30
C TRP A 20 59.50 -64.69 18.24
N SER A 21 58.76 -65.79 17.88
CA SER A 21 59.02 -66.55 16.76
C SER A 21 58.84 -65.69 15.47
N ILE A 22 59.70 -65.89 14.48
CA ILE A 22 59.65 -65.19 13.18
C ILE A 22 58.24 -65.23 12.56
N ASP A 23 57.52 -66.36 12.79
CA ASP A 23 56.12 -66.57 12.37
C ASP A 23 55.14 -65.61 13.03
N SER A 24 55.28 -65.20 14.30
CA SER A 24 54.39 -64.23 14.99
C SER A 24 54.60 -62.82 14.47
N ALA A 25 55.81 -62.40 14.18
CA ALA A 25 56.18 -61.12 13.58
C ALA A 25 55.64 -61.01 12.14
N GLN A 26 55.72 -62.09 11.32
CA GLN A 26 55.13 -62.12 9.97
C GLN A 26 53.63 -62.05 9.98
N ARG A 27 52.90 -62.63 10.94
CA ARG A 27 51.47 -62.53 11.09
C ARG A 27 51.05 -61.10 11.50
N VAL A 28 51.71 -60.44 12.42
CA VAL A 28 51.45 -59.05 12.81
C VAL A 28 51.65 -58.10 11.62
N ILE A 29 52.76 -58.26 10.86
CA ILE A 29 53.03 -57.45 9.65
C ILE A 29 51.93 -57.70 8.58
N SER A 30 51.49 -58.92 8.35
CA SER A 30 50.44 -59.22 7.36
C SER A 30 49.12 -58.69 7.76
N VAL A 31 48.76 -58.70 9.04
CA VAL A 31 47.54 -58.04 9.56
C VAL A 31 47.66 -56.55 9.41
N ALA A 32 48.74 -55.89 9.78
CA ALA A 32 48.98 -54.46 9.64
C ALA A 32 48.87 -54.02 8.15
N LEU A 33 49.50 -54.80 7.22
CA LEU A 33 49.37 -54.52 5.79
C LEU A 33 47.95 -54.72 5.24
N SER A 34 47.18 -55.67 5.78
CA SER A 34 45.79 -55.86 5.43
C SER A 34 44.93 -54.72 5.94
N VAL A 35 45.10 -54.25 7.16
CA VAL A 35 44.45 -53.04 7.73
C VAL A 35 44.78 -51.78 6.91
N LEU A 36 46.08 -51.62 6.54
CA LEU A 36 46.49 -50.48 5.72
C LEU A 36 45.86 -50.49 4.31
N LYS A 37 45.70 -51.67 3.71
CA LYS A 37 44.98 -51.83 2.40
C LYS A 37 43.49 -51.52 2.53
N VAL A 38 42.82 -51.90 3.61
CA VAL A 38 41.44 -51.57 3.85
C VAL A 38 41.28 -50.05 4.09
N LEU A 39 42.14 -49.43 4.87
CA LEU A 39 42.17 -47.99 5.11
C LEU A 39 42.44 -47.18 3.82
N ALA A 40 43.41 -47.65 3.01
CA ALA A 40 43.68 -47.03 1.70
C ALA A 40 42.49 -47.20 0.74
N GLY A 41 41.87 -48.40 0.72
CA GLY A 41 40.65 -48.63 -0.06
C GLY A 41 39.49 -47.71 0.38
N ALA A 42 39.26 -47.57 1.69
CA ALA A 42 38.25 -46.68 2.23
C ALA A 42 38.53 -45.21 1.85
N LEU A 43 39.80 -44.77 1.94
CA LEU A 43 40.18 -43.42 1.54
C LEU A 43 39.95 -43.16 0.05
N VAL A 44 40.31 -44.09 -0.81
CA VAL A 44 40.03 -44.00 -2.27
C VAL A 44 38.53 -43.98 -2.55
N THR A 45 37.72 -44.77 -1.83
CA THR A 45 36.28 -44.79 -1.99
C THR A 45 35.66 -43.46 -1.57
N VAL A 46 36.06 -42.88 -0.44
CA VAL A 46 35.60 -41.54 0.00
C VAL A 46 36.00 -40.46 -1.01
N LEU A 47 37.20 -40.56 -1.58
CA LEU A 47 37.68 -39.60 -2.58
C LEU A 47 36.90 -39.74 -3.91
N LEU A 48 36.54 -40.95 -4.33
CA LEU A 48 35.68 -41.22 -5.51
C LEU A 48 34.26 -40.72 -5.27
N ILE A 49 33.68 -40.93 -4.09
CA ILE A 49 32.38 -40.41 -3.73
C ILE A 49 32.40 -38.88 -3.78
N GLY A 50 33.44 -38.26 -3.22
CA GLY A 50 33.62 -36.78 -3.27
C GLY A 50 33.71 -36.26 -4.70
N ILE A 51 34.40 -36.96 -5.59
CA ILE A 51 34.50 -36.62 -7.02
C ILE A 51 33.15 -36.75 -7.73
N VAL A 52 32.40 -37.81 -7.48
CA VAL A 52 31.08 -38.05 -8.10
C VAL A 52 30.09 -37.00 -7.58
N CYS A 53 30.08 -36.76 -6.27
CA CYS A 53 29.25 -35.69 -5.70
C CYS A 53 29.63 -34.31 -6.26
N GLY A 54 30.92 -34.06 -6.50
CA GLY A 54 31.40 -32.83 -7.15
C GLY A 54 30.88 -32.69 -8.58
N PHE A 55 30.91 -33.77 -9.37
CA PHE A 55 30.36 -33.73 -10.73
C PHE A 55 28.82 -33.54 -10.76
N VAL A 56 28.09 -34.22 -9.88
CA VAL A 56 26.64 -34.03 -9.75
C VAL A 56 26.32 -32.61 -9.34
N PHE A 57 27.05 -32.08 -8.38
CA PHE A 57 26.89 -30.69 -7.93
C PHE A 57 27.19 -29.67 -9.04
N VAL A 58 28.26 -29.90 -9.84
CA VAL A 58 28.58 -29.06 -11.01
C VAL A 58 27.51 -29.15 -12.09
N GLY A 59 26.91 -30.32 -12.28
CA GLY A 59 25.80 -30.52 -13.23
C GLY A 59 24.55 -29.76 -12.83
N ILE A 60 24.10 -29.93 -11.57
CA ILE A 60 22.93 -29.20 -11.01
C ILE A 60 23.18 -27.69 -11.02
N LEU A 61 24.38 -27.27 -10.67
CA LEU A 61 24.77 -25.87 -10.72
C LEU A 61 24.76 -25.31 -12.14
N GLY A 62 25.20 -26.16 -13.13
CA GLY A 62 25.19 -25.79 -14.54
C GLY A 62 23.79 -25.61 -15.11
N ASP A 63 22.86 -26.48 -14.79
CA ASP A 63 21.45 -26.37 -15.20
C ASP A 63 20.79 -25.16 -14.56
N TYR A 64 20.98 -24.94 -13.27
CA TYR A 64 20.49 -23.75 -12.53
C TYR A 64 21.07 -22.43 -13.09
N LEU A 65 22.35 -22.43 -13.48
CA LEU A 65 23.00 -21.30 -14.11
C LEU A 65 22.43 -20.99 -15.50
N GLN A 66 22.01 -22.00 -16.23
CA GLN A 66 21.52 -21.86 -17.60
C GLN A 66 20.05 -21.47 -17.66
N GLU A 67 19.22 -21.93 -16.73
CA GLU A 67 17.77 -21.66 -16.71
C GLU A 67 17.38 -20.41 -15.94
N ASP A 68 18.02 -20.13 -14.80
CA ASP A 68 17.58 -19.03 -13.90
C ASP A 68 18.48 -17.78 -13.96
N ILE A 69 19.77 -17.91 -14.31
CA ILE A 69 20.73 -16.80 -14.15
C ILE A 69 21.19 -16.19 -15.50
N LEU A 70 21.33 -16.98 -16.55
CA LEU A 70 21.73 -16.46 -17.88
C LEU A 70 20.69 -15.52 -18.52
N PRO A 71 19.39 -15.68 -18.35
CA PRO A 71 18.41 -14.72 -18.84
C PRO A 71 18.52 -13.34 -18.16
N MET A 72 19.02 -13.27 -16.93
CA MET A 72 19.23 -12.02 -16.18
C MET A 72 20.51 -11.26 -16.57
N ALA A 73 21.29 -11.80 -17.51
CA ALA A 73 22.60 -11.25 -17.92
C ALA A 73 22.55 -10.23 -19.08
N GLY A 74 21.34 -9.82 -19.52
CA GLY A 74 21.12 -9.11 -20.78
C GLY A 74 21.31 -7.60 -20.81
N MET A 75 21.69 -6.91 -19.73
CA MET A 75 21.96 -5.47 -19.79
C MET A 75 23.38 -5.19 -20.26
N ASN A 76 23.52 -4.68 -21.50
CA ASN A 76 24.73 -4.01 -21.94
C ASN A 76 24.72 -2.59 -21.34
N ILE A 77 25.49 -2.38 -20.28
CA ILE A 77 25.94 -1.05 -19.91
C ILE A 77 27.28 -0.86 -20.63
N GLU A 78 27.18 -0.52 -21.91
CA GLU A 78 28.35 -0.04 -22.66
C GLU A 78 28.61 1.41 -22.25
N ASP A 79 29.87 1.71 -21.96
CA ASP A 79 30.50 3.01 -21.73
C ASP A 79 29.49 4.17 -21.52
N VAL A 80 29.07 4.36 -20.28
CA VAL A 80 28.35 5.56 -19.86
C VAL A 80 29.33 6.71 -19.98
N ASP A 81 29.19 7.51 -21.03
CA ASP A 81 29.89 8.79 -21.20
C ASP A 81 29.34 9.74 -20.15
N ILE A 82 30.08 9.90 -19.06
CA ILE A 82 29.63 10.37 -17.74
C ILE A 82 29.20 11.86 -17.71
N ASP A 83 29.24 12.56 -18.84
CA ASP A 83 29.02 14.02 -18.95
C ASP A 83 27.80 14.43 -19.79
N LYS A 84 26.85 13.55 -20.06
CA LYS A 84 25.65 13.89 -20.83
C LYS A 84 24.43 14.04 -19.94
N ASN A 85 23.77 15.19 -20.04
CA ASN A 85 22.50 15.42 -19.36
C ASN A 85 21.40 14.49 -19.90
N SER A 86 20.62 13.90 -19.02
CA SER A 86 19.42 13.17 -19.38
C SER A 86 18.22 14.11 -19.49
N TYR A 87 17.24 13.73 -20.29
CA TYR A 87 16.05 14.55 -20.56
C TYR A 87 14.79 13.72 -20.52
N MET A 88 13.72 14.33 -19.99
CA MET A 88 12.36 13.84 -20.14
C MET A 88 11.68 14.54 -21.31
N TYR A 89 10.98 13.76 -22.12
CA TYR A 89 10.25 14.25 -23.30
C TYR A 89 8.77 13.90 -23.18
N TYR A 90 7.92 14.69 -23.82
CA TYR A 90 6.51 14.39 -24.01
C TYR A 90 6.08 14.70 -25.45
N VAL A 91 4.95 14.13 -25.85
CA VAL A 91 4.34 14.39 -27.16
C VAL A 91 3.24 15.43 -26.97
N ASP A 92 3.34 16.56 -27.68
CA ASP A 92 2.31 17.59 -27.58
C ASP A 92 1.05 17.24 -28.41
N GLN A 93 0.06 18.14 -28.40
CA GLN A 93 -1.22 17.92 -29.10
C GLN A 93 -1.09 17.86 -30.64
N ASN A 94 0.00 18.35 -31.22
CA ASN A 94 0.28 18.28 -32.64
C ASN A 94 1.03 17.00 -33.04
N GLY A 95 1.47 16.23 -32.08
CA GLY A 95 2.29 15.03 -32.25
C GLY A 95 3.79 15.32 -32.22
N ASP A 96 4.19 16.54 -31.88
CA ASP A 96 5.60 16.97 -31.85
C ASP A 96 6.23 16.60 -30.50
N ILE A 97 7.48 16.15 -30.55
CA ILE A 97 8.24 15.80 -29.33
C ILE A 97 8.79 17.09 -28.72
N GLN A 98 8.44 17.32 -27.44
CA GLN A 98 8.87 18.49 -26.68
C GLN A 98 9.68 18.04 -25.46
N VAL A 99 10.64 18.84 -25.03
CA VAL A 99 11.34 18.66 -23.78
C VAL A 99 10.37 18.97 -22.62
N TYR A 100 10.16 18.00 -21.73
CA TYR A 100 9.39 18.21 -20.52
C TYR A 100 10.27 18.80 -19.43
N GLN A 101 11.38 18.13 -19.13
CA GLN A 101 12.30 18.56 -18.07
C GLN A 101 13.70 18.00 -18.34
N GLN A 102 14.73 18.80 -18.07
CA GLN A 102 16.11 18.34 -18.01
C GLN A 102 16.34 17.65 -16.65
N ILE A 103 17.09 16.56 -16.65
CA ILE A 103 17.48 15.86 -15.44
C ILE A 103 18.86 16.35 -15.05
N PHE A 104 18.94 16.91 -13.84
CA PHE A 104 20.17 17.49 -13.31
C PHE A 104 20.80 16.54 -12.30
N ALA A 105 22.11 16.50 -12.24
CA ALA A 105 22.81 15.98 -11.07
C ALA A 105 22.54 16.95 -9.91
N THR A 106 21.77 16.53 -8.92
CA THR A 106 21.46 17.36 -7.76
C THR A 106 22.72 17.54 -6.91
N THR A 107 23.07 18.77 -6.57
CA THR A 107 24.16 19.08 -5.63
C THR A 107 23.87 18.54 -4.20
N SER A 108 22.66 18.08 -3.94
CA SER A 108 22.25 17.43 -2.70
C SER A 108 22.33 15.90 -2.74
N SER A 109 22.85 15.30 -3.83
CA SER A 109 23.08 13.86 -3.87
C SER A 109 24.05 13.46 -2.77
N LYS A 110 23.64 12.54 -1.92
CA LYS A 110 24.51 11.93 -0.90
C LYS A 110 25.52 10.94 -1.51
N TRP A 111 25.47 10.76 -2.80
CA TRP A 111 26.43 9.97 -3.56
C TRP A 111 27.76 10.73 -3.64
N ALA A 112 28.85 10.02 -3.36
CA ALA A 112 30.20 10.53 -3.50
C ALA A 112 30.83 9.92 -4.75
N ASP A 113 31.24 10.74 -5.70
CA ASP A 113 32.04 10.27 -6.84
C ASP A 113 33.40 9.81 -6.30
N LEU A 114 34.03 8.84 -6.96
CA LEU A 114 35.27 8.25 -6.47
C LEU A 114 36.40 9.29 -6.28
N GLU A 115 36.40 10.33 -7.11
CA GLU A 115 37.35 11.44 -7.05
C GLU A 115 37.23 12.29 -5.78
N ASP A 116 36.01 12.38 -5.21
CA ASP A 116 35.72 13.09 -3.96
C ASP A 116 35.98 12.24 -2.72
N ILE A 117 36.12 10.92 -2.89
CA ILE A 117 36.36 10.00 -1.76
C ILE A 117 37.83 10.06 -1.36
N PRO A 118 38.16 10.38 -0.09
CA PRO A 118 39.54 10.38 0.38
C PRO A 118 40.22 9.04 0.12
N LYS A 119 41.44 9.07 -0.41
CA LYS A 119 42.22 7.85 -0.69
C LYS A 119 42.41 7.00 0.56
N ASP A 120 42.56 7.64 1.72
CA ASP A 120 42.68 6.94 2.99
C ASP A 120 41.44 6.15 3.37
N LEU A 121 40.24 6.60 2.97
CA LEU A 121 39.01 5.87 3.20
C LEU A 121 38.91 4.63 2.30
N ILE A 122 39.32 4.76 1.03
CA ILE A 122 39.45 3.62 0.10
C ILE A 122 40.49 2.62 0.61
N HIS A 123 41.65 3.09 1.03
CA HIS A 123 42.73 2.24 1.57
C HIS A 123 42.32 1.56 2.89
N ALA A 124 41.57 2.24 3.76
CA ALA A 124 40.99 1.65 4.97
C ALA A 124 40.04 0.49 4.62
N ALA A 125 39.13 0.71 3.69
CA ALA A 125 38.17 -0.32 3.24
C ALA A 125 38.93 -1.54 2.66
N ILE A 126 39.85 -1.33 1.75
CA ILE A 126 40.66 -2.43 1.17
C ILE A 126 41.44 -3.17 2.25
N SER A 127 42.09 -2.46 3.17
CA SER A 127 42.95 -3.08 4.16
C SER A 127 42.22 -4.02 5.10
N ILE A 128 41.01 -3.68 5.50
CA ILE A 128 40.29 -4.46 6.51
C ILE A 128 39.29 -5.43 5.91
N GLU A 129 38.65 -5.09 4.80
CA GLU A 129 37.63 -5.90 4.19
C GLU A 129 38.17 -6.84 3.09
N ASP A 130 39.01 -6.34 2.20
CA ASP A 130 39.45 -7.09 1.04
C ASP A 130 40.83 -6.66 0.52
N LYS A 131 41.88 -7.06 1.22
CA LYS A 131 43.29 -6.66 0.92
C LYS A 131 43.78 -6.98 -0.49
N ARG A 132 43.08 -7.84 -1.22
CA ARG A 132 43.43 -8.21 -2.58
C ARG A 132 42.38 -7.79 -3.61
N PHE A 133 41.54 -6.81 -3.25
CA PHE A 133 40.44 -6.33 -4.08
C PHE A 133 40.83 -6.11 -5.53
N TYR A 134 41.91 -5.38 -5.80
CA TYR A 134 42.40 -5.12 -7.16
C TYR A 134 43.05 -6.31 -7.86
N SER A 135 43.28 -7.45 -7.19
CA SER A 135 44.01 -8.58 -7.74
C SER A 135 43.13 -9.81 -8.06
N HIS A 136 41.86 -9.84 -7.65
CA HIS A 136 40.94 -10.92 -7.97
C HIS A 136 39.76 -10.40 -8.80
N GLN A 137 38.95 -11.32 -9.35
CA GLN A 137 37.77 -11.00 -10.16
C GLN A 137 36.48 -11.37 -9.39
N GLY A 138 36.08 -10.51 -8.49
CA GLY A 138 34.83 -10.62 -7.70
C GLY A 138 34.93 -11.50 -6.46
N VAL A 139 35.75 -12.53 -6.48
CA VAL A 139 35.90 -13.48 -5.37
C VAL A 139 37.37 -13.73 -5.06
N ASP A 140 37.75 -13.52 -3.82
CA ASP A 140 39.07 -13.97 -3.32
C ASP A 140 39.02 -15.47 -2.94
N TRP A 141 39.26 -16.33 -3.93
CA TRP A 141 39.20 -17.78 -3.75
C TRP A 141 40.13 -18.30 -2.66
N VAL A 142 41.27 -17.66 -2.45
CA VAL A 142 42.22 -18.10 -1.41
C VAL A 142 41.67 -17.82 -0.02
N THR A 143 41.04 -16.65 0.18
CA THR A 143 40.41 -16.29 1.46
C THR A 143 39.15 -17.11 1.66
N THR A 144 38.33 -17.27 0.61
CA THR A 144 37.08 -18.06 0.65
C THR A 144 37.35 -19.51 1.02
N ILE A 145 38.33 -20.18 0.38
CA ILE A 145 38.70 -21.57 0.69
C ILE A 145 39.25 -21.70 2.11
N LYS A 146 40.07 -20.74 2.58
CA LYS A 146 40.54 -20.72 3.97
C LYS A 146 39.41 -20.56 4.98
N ALA A 147 38.41 -19.69 4.68
CA ALA A 147 37.26 -19.48 5.54
C ALA A 147 36.38 -20.75 5.61
N CYS A 148 36.10 -21.38 4.46
CA CYS A 148 35.39 -22.67 4.41
C CYS A 148 36.14 -23.78 5.19
N ALA A 149 37.46 -23.88 5.05
CA ALA A 149 38.25 -24.85 5.80
C ALA A 149 38.17 -24.65 7.31
N ARG A 150 38.22 -23.39 7.78
CA ARG A 150 38.12 -23.06 9.21
C ARG A 150 36.73 -23.33 9.78
N MET A 151 35.65 -23.03 9.03
CA MET A 151 34.30 -23.37 9.39
C MET A 151 34.11 -24.88 9.63
N PHE A 152 34.77 -25.73 8.80
CA PHE A 152 34.80 -27.18 9.01
C PHE A 152 35.52 -27.62 10.31
N PHE A 153 36.42 -26.82 10.82
CA PHE A 153 37.16 -27.06 12.07
C PHE A 153 36.61 -26.33 13.30
N GLY A 154 35.41 -25.69 13.14
CA GLY A 154 34.67 -25.09 14.28
C GLY A 154 35.17 -23.71 14.71
N ASP A 155 35.80 -22.93 13.82
CA ASP A 155 36.20 -21.54 14.07
C ASP A 155 35.37 -20.59 13.21
N ASP A 156 34.26 -20.09 13.75
CA ASP A 156 33.27 -19.24 13.08
C ASP A 156 33.68 -17.76 12.92
N SER A 157 34.90 -17.40 13.29
CA SER A 157 35.34 -16.00 13.52
C SER A 157 35.90 -15.27 12.30
N VAL A 158 36.02 -15.86 11.11
CA VAL A 158 36.70 -15.22 9.98
C VAL A 158 35.80 -14.98 8.79
N GLY A 159 35.53 -13.69 8.53
CA GLY A 159 34.88 -13.21 7.30
C GLY A 159 35.72 -13.53 6.07
N GLY A 160 35.10 -14.09 5.02
CA GLY A 160 35.79 -14.48 3.78
C GLY A 160 35.15 -13.88 2.52
N SER A 161 34.29 -12.89 2.66
CA SER A 161 33.59 -12.23 1.54
C SER A 161 34.43 -11.07 1.00
N SER A 162 34.54 -10.95 -0.33
CA SER A 162 35.15 -9.78 -0.98
C SER A 162 34.26 -8.54 -0.89
N ILE A 163 34.83 -7.36 -1.14
CA ILE A 163 34.07 -6.09 -1.27
C ILE A 163 32.96 -6.24 -2.31
N THR A 164 33.23 -6.87 -3.46
CA THR A 164 32.22 -7.11 -4.51
C THR A 164 31.06 -8.00 -4.01
N GLN A 165 31.36 -9.04 -3.21
CA GLN A 165 30.31 -9.87 -2.59
C GLN A 165 29.50 -9.12 -1.55
N GLN A 166 30.14 -8.24 -0.76
CA GLN A 166 29.46 -7.38 0.21
C GLN A 166 28.58 -6.36 -0.49
N LEU A 167 29.02 -5.77 -1.61
CA LEU A 167 28.18 -4.89 -2.43
C LEU A 167 26.93 -5.64 -2.94
N ILE A 168 27.10 -6.83 -3.48
CA ILE A 168 25.97 -7.68 -3.90
C ILE A 168 25.02 -7.97 -2.73
N LYS A 169 25.54 -8.28 -1.56
CA LYS A 169 24.72 -8.49 -0.35
C LYS A 169 23.92 -7.25 0.03
N ASN A 170 24.49 -6.04 -0.10
CA ASN A 170 23.83 -4.78 0.25
C ASN A 170 22.78 -4.35 -0.79
N LEU A 171 22.98 -4.70 -2.08
CA LEU A 171 22.04 -4.42 -3.16
C LEU A 171 20.89 -5.43 -3.24
N LEU A 172 21.11 -6.66 -2.78
CA LEU A 172 20.16 -7.77 -2.88
C LEU A 172 19.76 -8.19 -1.47
N LEU A 173 18.73 -7.57 -0.91
CA LEU A 173 18.00 -8.11 0.22
C LEU A 173 17.23 -9.34 -0.29
N PHE A 174 17.58 -10.51 0.19
CA PHE A 174 16.84 -11.73 -0.13
C PHE A 174 15.48 -11.70 0.59
N GLU A 175 14.42 -12.15 -0.09
CA GLU A 175 13.00 -12.03 0.33
C GLU A 175 12.64 -12.67 1.69
N ASP A 176 13.56 -13.30 2.38
CA ASP A 176 13.35 -13.93 3.68
C ASP A 176 14.09 -13.18 4.79
N GLU A 177 13.44 -12.18 5.39
CA GLU A 177 13.92 -11.51 6.61
C GLU A 177 13.98 -12.45 7.85
N SER A 178 13.51 -13.69 7.75
CA SER A 178 13.51 -14.64 8.87
C SER A 178 14.80 -15.47 9.01
N ALA A 179 15.80 -15.29 8.17
CA ALA A 179 16.95 -16.16 8.14
C ALA A 179 18.26 -15.48 8.57
N ASP A 180 18.57 -15.54 9.84
CA ASP A 180 19.94 -15.60 10.35
C ASP A 180 20.74 -16.81 9.78
N ASP A 181 20.09 -17.68 9.01
CA ASP A 181 20.69 -18.81 8.33
C ASP A 181 21.30 -18.42 6.99
N VAL A 182 22.64 -18.30 6.99
CA VAL A 182 23.44 -18.22 5.77
C VAL A 182 23.30 -19.56 5.02
N THR A 183 22.33 -19.68 4.16
CA THR A 183 22.19 -20.90 3.35
C THR A 183 23.31 -20.98 2.31
N VAL A 184 23.78 -22.19 2.04
CA VAL A 184 24.82 -22.45 1.02
C VAL A 184 24.36 -21.88 -0.34
N GLN A 185 23.07 -21.96 -0.66
CA GLN A 185 22.47 -21.41 -1.87
C GLN A 185 22.67 -19.89 -2.00
N ARG A 186 22.41 -19.14 -0.93
CA ARG A 186 22.64 -17.68 -0.88
C ARG A 186 24.09 -17.33 -1.16
N LYS A 187 25.02 -18.07 -0.55
CA LYS A 187 26.46 -17.80 -0.73
C LYS A 187 26.95 -18.11 -2.14
N VAL A 188 26.43 -19.16 -2.75
CA VAL A 188 26.71 -19.50 -4.17
C VAL A 188 26.18 -18.40 -5.10
N LEU A 189 25.00 -17.89 -4.84
CA LEU A 189 24.38 -16.81 -5.61
C LEU A 189 25.17 -15.48 -5.47
N GLU A 190 25.60 -15.11 -4.25
CA GLU A 190 26.47 -13.95 -4.01
C GLU A 190 27.79 -14.07 -4.82
N ILE A 191 28.45 -15.23 -4.77
CA ILE A 191 29.68 -15.51 -5.53
C ILE A 191 29.45 -15.31 -7.02
N PHE A 192 28.40 -15.93 -7.55
CA PHE A 192 28.11 -15.87 -8.98
C PHE A 192 27.81 -14.45 -9.47
N ARG A 193 26.98 -13.71 -8.74
CA ARG A 193 26.64 -12.30 -9.04
C ARG A 193 27.86 -11.38 -8.91
N ALA A 194 28.75 -11.62 -7.94
CA ALA A 194 30.00 -10.88 -7.81
C ALA A 194 30.91 -11.08 -9.05
N LEU A 195 31.02 -12.32 -9.55
CA LEU A 195 31.75 -12.63 -10.79
C LEU A 195 31.13 -11.96 -12.03
N GLN A 196 29.80 -11.82 -12.07
CA GLN A 196 29.12 -11.11 -13.17
C GLN A 196 29.32 -9.60 -13.09
N LEU A 197 29.24 -9.01 -11.89
CA LEU A 197 29.45 -7.60 -11.68
C LEU A 197 30.84 -7.16 -12.15
N GLU A 198 31.88 -7.92 -11.80
CA GLU A 198 33.26 -7.67 -12.20
C GLU A 198 33.56 -7.81 -13.70
N LYS A 199 32.69 -8.51 -14.42
CA LYS A 199 32.77 -8.52 -15.89
C LYS A 199 32.22 -7.26 -16.55
N ARG A 200 31.38 -6.52 -15.83
CA ARG A 200 30.65 -5.35 -16.34
C ARG A 200 31.26 -4.03 -15.89
N TYR A 201 31.77 -3.98 -14.66
CA TYR A 201 32.24 -2.74 -14.05
C TYR A 201 33.72 -2.84 -13.70
N HIS A 202 34.44 -1.71 -13.85
CA HIS A 202 35.80 -1.59 -13.37
C HIS A 202 35.84 -1.63 -11.84
N LYS A 203 36.98 -2.01 -11.29
CA LYS A 203 37.20 -2.05 -9.86
C LYS A 203 36.91 -0.73 -9.15
N ASP A 204 37.26 0.36 -9.77
CA ASP A 204 37.03 1.69 -9.23
C ASP A 204 35.54 2.03 -9.14
N THR A 205 34.76 1.67 -10.16
CA THR A 205 33.29 1.81 -10.11
C THR A 205 32.66 0.92 -9.04
N ILE A 206 33.15 -0.30 -8.87
CA ILE A 206 32.70 -1.22 -7.79
C ILE A 206 33.02 -0.66 -6.42
N MET A 207 34.19 -0.04 -6.23
CA MET A 207 34.58 0.61 -4.99
C MET A 207 33.70 1.82 -4.70
N GLU A 208 33.45 2.66 -5.70
CA GLU A 208 32.53 3.78 -5.58
C GLU A 208 31.12 3.33 -5.16
N MET A 209 30.55 2.35 -5.85
CA MET A 209 29.25 1.76 -5.49
C MET A 209 29.25 1.22 -4.06
N TYR A 210 30.32 0.48 -3.67
CA TYR A 210 30.43 -0.09 -2.35
C TYR A 210 30.41 0.97 -1.26
N LEU A 211 31.23 2.01 -1.38
CA LEU A 211 31.36 3.08 -0.37
C LEU A 211 30.08 3.94 -0.29
N ASN A 212 29.30 4.00 -1.33
CA ASN A 212 28.00 4.70 -1.36
C ASN A 212 26.82 3.85 -0.85
N CYS A 213 26.94 2.52 -0.87
CA CYS A 213 25.84 1.62 -0.51
C CYS A 213 25.94 0.99 0.88
N ILE A 214 27.14 1.03 1.53
CA ILE A 214 27.32 0.41 2.84
C ILE A 214 26.53 1.12 3.94
N TYR A 215 25.94 0.32 4.84
CA TYR A 215 25.26 0.84 6.02
C TYR A 215 26.26 1.09 7.15
N LEU A 216 26.28 2.33 7.66
CA LEU A 216 27.24 2.83 8.63
C LEU A 216 26.60 3.26 9.97
N GLY A 217 25.45 2.68 10.34
CA GLY A 217 24.74 3.05 11.57
C GLY A 217 23.98 4.38 11.48
N GLN A 218 23.20 4.74 12.50
CA GLN A 218 22.44 5.99 12.60
C GLN A 218 21.58 6.34 11.37
N GLY A 219 21.08 5.32 10.66
CA GLY A 219 20.35 5.51 9.40
C GLY A 219 21.23 5.90 8.19
N CYS A 220 22.53 6.03 8.38
CA CYS A 220 23.45 6.46 7.32
C CYS A 220 23.74 5.32 6.34
N ARG A 221 23.46 5.57 5.08
CA ARG A 221 23.94 4.79 3.94
C ARG A 221 24.91 5.63 3.14
N GLY A 222 26.07 5.05 2.85
CA GLY A 222 27.17 5.73 2.16
C GLY A 222 28.03 6.61 3.04
N VAL A 223 29.27 6.79 2.58
CA VAL A 223 30.34 7.46 3.34
C VAL A 223 30.13 8.97 3.49
N ARG A 224 29.53 9.64 2.49
CA ARG A 224 29.23 11.08 2.58
C ARG A 224 28.20 11.37 3.67
N SER A 225 27.14 10.59 3.73
CA SER A 225 26.13 10.71 4.79
C SER A 225 26.72 10.44 6.18
N ALA A 226 27.62 9.46 6.29
CA ALA A 226 28.27 9.13 7.55
C ALA A 226 29.26 10.21 7.99
N ALA A 227 30.04 10.81 7.06
CA ALA A 227 30.96 11.92 7.35
C ALA A 227 30.23 13.13 7.94
N GLU A 228 29.11 13.50 7.32
CA GLU A 228 28.25 14.58 7.80
C GLU A 228 27.65 14.26 9.17
N THR A 229 27.14 13.04 9.35
CA THR A 229 26.45 12.64 10.58
C THR A 229 27.40 12.53 11.75
N TYR A 230 28.50 11.81 11.61
CA TYR A 230 29.39 11.55 12.74
C TYR A 230 30.37 12.68 13.02
N PHE A 231 30.86 13.38 11.98
CA PHE A 231 31.90 14.40 12.12
C PHE A 231 31.46 15.81 11.74
N GLY A 232 30.33 15.96 11.10
CA GLY A 232 29.84 17.27 10.61
C GLY A 232 30.75 17.90 9.57
N LYS A 233 31.40 17.06 8.76
CA LYS A 233 32.40 17.47 7.77
C LYS A 233 31.97 17.04 6.36
N GLU A 234 32.39 17.80 5.39
CA GLU A 234 32.43 17.32 4.01
C GLU A 234 33.38 16.12 3.90
N LEU A 235 33.05 15.19 3.03
CA LEU A 235 33.74 13.91 2.88
C LEU A 235 35.24 14.09 2.62
N GLU A 236 35.59 15.05 1.77
CA GLU A 236 36.96 15.38 1.34
C GLU A 236 37.82 15.93 2.47
N LEU A 237 37.22 16.38 3.57
CA LEU A 237 37.90 16.97 4.73
C LEU A 237 38.12 15.97 5.87
N LEU A 238 37.79 14.71 5.66
CA LEU A 238 38.03 13.66 6.66
C LEU A 238 39.54 13.40 6.81
N THR A 239 39.96 13.26 8.06
CA THR A 239 41.32 12.81 8.39
C THR A 239 41.45 11.31 8.25
N THR A 240 42.68 10.80 8.17
CA THR A 240 42.98 9.36 8.13
C THR A 240 42.32 8.59 9.29
N ALA A 241 42.36 9.18 10.50
CA ALA A 241 41.75 8.59 11.69
C ALA A 241 40.21 8.53 11.59
N GLU A 242 39.56 9.55 11.02
CA GLU A 242 38.12 9.60 10.79
C GLU A 242 37.68 8.62 9.69
N CYS A 243 38.46 8.52 8.61
CA CYS A 243 38.28 7.51 7.57
C CYS A 243 38.31 6.10 8.14
N ALA A 244 39.30 5.78 8.96
CA ALA A 244 39.43 4.48 9.63
C ALA A 244 38.29 4.22 10.61
N SER A 245 37.81 5.26 11.31
CA SER A 245 36.66 5.16 12.22
C SER A 245 35.38 4.83 11.47
N LEU A 246 35.08 5.47 10.32
CA LEU A 246 33.92 5.16 9.51
C LEU A 246 33.94 3.72 9.00
N ILE A 247 35.07 3.26 8.47
CA ILE A 247 35.20 1.89 7.97
C ILE A 247 35.12 0.87 9.12
N SER A 248 35.47 1.24 10.33
CA SER A 248 35.30 0.36 11.49
C SER A 248 33.85 -0.09 11.72
N ILE A 249 32.86 0.73 11.31
CA ILE A 249 31.43 0.49 11.51
C ILE A 249 30.91 -0.66 10.63
N THR A 250 31.52 -0.90 9.46
CA THR A 250 31.03 -1.84 8.44
C THR A 250 30.79 -3.27 8.94
N ASN A 251 31.63 -3.75 9.83
CA ASN A 251 31.59 -5.13 10.32
C ASN A 251 30.37 -5.42 11.24
N SER A 252 30.01 -4.47 12.09
CA SER A 252 28.83 -4.56 12.97
C SER A 252 28.38 -3.15 13.36
N PRO A 253 27.45 -2.55 12.59
CA PRO A 253 27.06 -1.15 12.76
C PRO A 253 26.61 -0.80 14.17
N THR A 254 25.83 -1.67 14.83
CA THR A 254 25.37 -1.42 16.21
C THR A 254 26.50 -1.52 17.24
N TYR A 255 27.45 -2.44 17.03
CA TYR A 255 28.53 -2.69 17.99
C TYR A 255 29.68 -1.68 17.87
N TYR A 256 29.93 -1.17 16.66
CA TYR A 256 31.01 -0.22 16.37
C TYR A 256 30.52 1.20 16.09
N ASP A 257 29.26 1.51 16.36
CA ASP A 257 28.72 2.86 16.26
C ASP A 257 29.43 3.80 17.24
N PRO A 258 30.09 4.86 16.78
CA PRO A 258 30.86 5.73 17.67
C PRO A 258 29.99 6.54 18.64
N TYR A 259 28.70 6.80 18.35
CA TYR A 259 27.79 7.44 19.29
C TYR A 259 27.36 6.51 20.44
N GLN A 260 27.21 5.22 20.14
CA GLN A 260 26.71 4.23 21.11
C GLN A 260 27.86 3.52 21.83
N ASN A 261 28.96 3.23 21.13
CA ASN A 261 30.07 2.39 21.58
C ASN A 261 31.43 2.95 21.17
N PHE A 262 31.74 4.16 21.61
CA PHE A 262 32.96 4.90 21.24
C PHE A 262 34.26 4.09 21.43
N GLU A 263 34.41 3.41 22.55
CA GLU A 263 35.64 2.63 22.84
C GLU A 263 35.79 1.42 21.90
N ASN A 264 34.66 0.80 21.48
CA ASN A 264 34.70 -0.31 20.51
C ASN A 264 35.13 0.21 19.13
N ASN A 265 34.54 1.33 18.71
CA ASN A 265 34.93 1.97 17.45
C ASN A 265 36.38 2.38 17.45
N LYS A 266 36.85 3.03 18.54
CA LYS A 266 38.24 3.43 18.70
C LYS A 266 39.22 2.27 18.57
N LYS A 267 38.96 1.16 19.27
CA LYS A 267 39.76 -0.05 19.18
C LYS A 267 39.78 -0.62 17.75
N ARG A 268 38.62 -0.67 17.10
CA ARG A 268 38.53 -1.15 15.73
C ARG A 268 39.21 -0.22 14.72
N LYS A 269 39.13 1.10 14.93
CA LYS A 269 39.89 2.12 14.19
C LYS A 269 41.41 1.82 14.25
N GLU A 270 41.93 1.47 15.42
CA GLU A 270 43.35 1.11 15.60
C GLU A 270 43.69 -0.16 14.79
N ASP A 271 42.79 -1.18 14.72
CA ASP A 271 42.99 -2.37 13.90
C ASP A 271 43.01 -2.01 12.39
N VAL A 272 42.12 -1.09 11.95
CA VAL A 272 42.09 -0.60 10.55
C VAL A 272 43.39 0.13 10.20
N LEU A 273 43.83 1.08 11.05
CA LEU A 273 45.08 1.83 10.86
C LEU A 273 46.31 0.91 10.85
N TRP A 274 46.31 -0.08 11.73
CA TRP A 274 47.39 -1.09 11.75
C TRP A 274 47.41 -1.87 10.42
N ALA A 275 46.23 -2.30 9.89
CA ALA A 275 46.15 -2.99 8.63
C ALA A 275 46.58 -2.11 7.44
N MET A 276 46.21 -0.83 7.43
CA MET A 276 46.67 0.12 6.40
C MET A 276 48.21 0.24 6.40
N ARG A 277 48.83 0.32 7.57
CA ARG A 277 50.29 0.35 7.69
C ARG A 277 50.93 -1.00 7.22
N GLU A 278 50.44 -2.13 7.71
CA GLU A 278 50.94 -3.45 7.39
C GLU A 278 50.90 -3.76 5.88
N TYR A 279 49.90 -3.20 5.16
CA TYR A 279 49.79 -3.37 3.71
C TYR A 279 50.43 -2.22 2.91
N GLY A 280 51.15 -1.30 3.57
CA GLY A 280 51.94 -0.28 2.92
C GLY A 280 51.18 0.93 2.39
N TRP A 281 49.94 1.17 2.89
CA TRP A 281 49.17 2.34 2.56
C TRP A 281 49.48 3.55 3.44
N LEU A 282 50.03 3.30 4.68
CA LEU A 282 50.48 4.35 5.61
C LEU A 282 51.94 4.15 5.95
N GLU A 283 52.68 5.24 5.87
CA GLU A 283 54.03 5.30 6.46
C GLU A 283 53.94 5.36 7.97
N GLU A 284 55.02 4.94 8.69
CA GLU A 284 55.01 4.84 10.13
C GLU A 284 54.66 6.17 10.85
N GLU A 285 55.11 7.29 10.30
CA GLU A 285 54.88 8.63 10.89
C GLU A 285 53.37 8.99 10.78
N ALA A 286 52.74 8.80 9.60
CA ALA A 286 51.32 9.04 9.40
C ALA A 286 50.43 8.08 10.23
N TYR A 287 50.87 6.84 10.40
CA TYR A 287 50.20 5.87 11.27
C TYR A 287 50.21 6.33 12.74
N GLN A 288 51.35 6.80 13.27
CA GLN A 288 51.46 7.28 14.64
C GLN A 288 50.63 8.56 14.86
N GLU A 289 50.56 9.44 13.87
CA GLU A 289 49.73 10.63 13.88
C GLU A 289 48.24 10.27 13.94
N ALA A 290 47.81 9.36 13.07
CA ALA A 290 46.39 8.91 12.99
C ALA A 290 45.94 8.14 14.25
N ILE A 291 46.85 7.34 14.87
CA ILE A 291 46.55 6.68 16.15
C ILE A 291 46.39 7.69 17.29
N ALA A 292 47.27 8.68 17.34
CA ALA A 292 47.28 9.69 18.40
C ALA A 292 46.12 10.69 18.26
N GLN A 293 45.51 10.78 17.09
CA GLN A 293 44.41 11.69 16.85
C GLN A 293 43.16 11.29 17.64
N GLU A 294 42.66 12.22 18.45
CA GLU A 294 41.39 12.08 19.16
C GLU A 294 40.21 12.37 18.22
N LEU A 295 39.26 11.45 18.17
CA LEU A 295 38.06 11.62 17.35
C LEU A 295 37.11 12.59 18.03
N VAL A 296 36.71 13.64 17.32
CA VAL A 296 35.73 14.62 17.76
C VAL A 296 34.45 14.38 16.98
N LEU A 297 33.44 13.79 17.64
CA LEU A 297 32.12 13.55 17.04
C LEU A 297 31.31 14.83 17.04
N LYS A 298 30.51 15.03 15.98
CA LYS A 298 29.51 16.07 15.95
C LYS A 298 28.49 15.81 17.08
N PRO A 299 28.15 16.78 17.94
CA PRO A 299 27.06 16.62 18.88
C PRO A 299 25.80 16.24 18.09
N GLY A 300 25.02 15.28 18.56
CA GLY A 300 23.78 14.88 17.91
C GLY A 300 22.92 16.11 17.64
N VAL A 301 22.66 16.43 16.38
CA VAL A 301 21.99 17.67 15.99
C VAL A 301 20.49 17.46 16.12
N ASP A 302 19.87 18.17 17.05
CA ASP A 302 18.44 18.48 16.95
C ASP A 302 18.21 19.27 15.64
N ASP A 303 17.15 18.95 14.88
CA ASP A 303 16.74 19.67 13.66
C ASP A 303 16.68 21.20 13.83
N GLU A 304 16.63 21.67 15.06
CA GLU A 304 16.58 23.09 15.47
C GLU A 304 17.90 23.87 15.25
N ASP A 305 19.02 23.19 15.07
CA ASP A 305 20.33 23.83 14.82
C ASP A 305 20.64 24.07 13.33
N ARG A 306 19.80 23.57 12.43
CA ARG A 306 19.94 23.80 10.98
C ARG A 306 19.84 25.29 10.65
N LEU A 307 20.55 25.73 9.62
CA LEU A 307 20.45 27.09 9.10
C LEU A 307 19.23 27.22 8.17
N ALA A 308 18.46 28.26 8.34
CA ALA A 308 17.34 28.62 7.50
C ALA A 308 17.41 30.09 7.07
N SER A 309 16.82 30.41 5.93
CA SER A 309 16.69 31.79 5.44
C SER A 309 15.23 32.22 5.44
N CYS A 310 14.97 33.52 5.60
CA CYS A 310 13.63 34.06 5.48
C CYS A 310 13.17 34.05 4.03
N ASP A 311 11.89 33.64 3.77
CA ASP A 311 11.29 33.59 2.44
C ASP A 311 10.80 34.94 1.91
N ASN A 312 10.81 35.97 2.74
CA ASN A 312 10.46 37.34 2.30
C ASN A 312 11.65 37.95 1.56
N ASP A 313 11.49 38.18 0.26
CA ASP A 313 12.53 38.77 -0.61
C ASP A 313 13.08 40.11 -0.12
N ALA A 314 12.32 40.85 0.71
CA ALA A 314 12.76 42.07 1.34
C ALA A 314 13.50 41.87 2.67
N CYS A 315 13.73 40.58 3.08
CA CYS A 315 14.37 40.24 4.33
C CYS A 315 15.59 39.34 4.12
N ASP A 316 16.73 39.80 4.59
CA ASP A 316 18.04 39.13 4.49
C ASP A 316 18.37 38.25 5.70
N TYR A 317 17.37 37.95 6.58
CA TYR A 317 17.63 37.18 7.79
C TYR A 317 17.97 35.72 7.46
N ARG A 318 19.14 35.30 8.00
CA ARG A 318 19.57 33.90 8.03
C ARG A 318 19.96 33.55 9.47
N GLY A 319 19.47 32.42 9.95
CA GLY A 319 19.76 31.98 11.30
C GLY A 319 19.41 30.51 11.50
N GLN A 320 19.75 29.96 12.65
CA GLN A 320 19.37 28.59 13.00
C GLN A 320 17.85 28.48 13.13
N VAL A 321 17.27 27.32 12.77
CA VAL A 321 15.80 27.06 12.82
C VAL A 321 15.23 27.39 14.20
N LYS A 322 15.96 27.10 15.29
CA LYS A 322 15.56 27.45 16.65
C LYS A 322 15.38 28.95 16.91
N THR A 323 15.94 29.80 16.06
CA THR A 323 15.81 31.26 16.17
C THR A 323 14.50 31.78 15.56
N TYR A 324 13.82 30.97 14.76
CA TYR A 324 12.52 31.28 14.18
C TYR A 324 11.42 30.98 15.20
N ARG A 325 10.45 31.87 15.31
CA ARG A 325 9.28 31.65 16.18
C ARG A 325 8.42 30.55 15.57
N LYS A 326 8.28 29.43 16.28
CA LYS A 326 7.45 28.29 15.86
C LYS A 326 6.03 28.44 16.41
N ASN A 327 5.03 28.29 15.56
CA ASN A 327 3.63 28.23 15.95
C ASN A 327 2.95 27.08 15.18
N GLY A 328 2.75 25.94 15.84
CA GLY A 328 2.40 24.68 15.18
C GLY A 328 3.53 24.22 14.26
N ASN A 329 3.21 23.90 13.01
CA ASN A 329 4.20 23.54 11.99
C ASN A 329 4.75 24.74 11.20
N ASN A 330 4.35 25.98 11.57
CA ASN A 330 4.77 27.18 10.86
C ASN A 330 5.90 27.88 11.61
N TYR A 331 6.87 28.36 10.84
CA TYR A 331 7.99 29.15 11.32
C TYR A 331 7.82 30.61 10.90
N TYR A 332 8.17 31.54 11.79
CA TYR A 332 8.09 32.98 11.55
C TYR A 332 9.44 33.61 11.71
N CYS A 333 9.81 34.44 10.75
CA CYS A 333 11.09 35.11 10.74
C CYS A 333 11.20 36.08 11.94
N PRO A 334 12.26 36.03 12.77
CA PRO A 334 12.41 36.89 13.91
C PRO A 334 12.66 38.36 13.53
N LYS A 335 13.07 38.64 12.29
CA LYS A 335 13.37 39.99 11.81
C LYS A 335 12.18 40.69 11.20
N CYS A 336 11.33 40.01 10.41
CA CYS A 336 10.21 40.63 9.69
C CYS A 336 8.85 40.04 10.02
N ASP A 337 8.79 39.03 10.89
CA ASP A 337 7.59 38.31 11.33
C ASP A 337 6.78 37.65 10.18
N SER A 338 7.36 37.55 8.99
CA SER A 338 6.74 36.83 7.88
C SER A 338 6.77 35.34 8.16
N GLN A 339 5.67 34.65 7.83
CA GLN A 339 5.64 33.18 7.83
C GLN A 339 6.65 32.71 6.79
N THR A 340 7.53 31.82 7.18
CA THR A 340 8.65 31.34 6.40
C THR A 340 8.53 29.83 6.30
N ALA A 341 8.53 29.29 5.09
CA ALA A 341 8.73 27.86 4.90
C ALA A 341 10.17 27.51 5.31
N VAL A 342 10.33 26.49 6.11
CA VAL A 342 11.65 26.03 6.52
C VAL A 342 12.35 25.43 5.32
N LEU A 343 13.48 26.04 4.94
CA LEU A 343 14.47 25.54 4.00
C LEU A 343 14.07 25.59 2.53
N LYS A 344 14.17 26.76 1.90
CA LYS A 344 14.55 26.80 0.50
C LYS A 344 16.01 26.27 0.42
N ASP A 345 16.16 25.03 -0.04
CA ASP A 345 17.37 24.69 -0.74
C ASP A 345 17.38 25.56 -2.00
N ASN A 346 18.40 26.40 -2.17
CA ASN A 346 18.48 27.38 -3.28
C ASN A 346 18.78 26.71 -4.63
N SER A 347 18.47 25.43 -4.80
CA SER A 347 18.57 24.76 -6.09
C SER A 347 17.44 25.26 -6.97
N LYS A 348 17.75 25.94 -8.06
CA LYS A 348 16.81 26.47 -9.06
C LYS A 348 16.05 25.38 -9.85
N ASP A 349 16.28 24.10 -9.56
CA ASP A 349 15.92 22.98 -10.44
C ASP A 349 15.13 21.91 -9.67
N VAL A 350 13.99 22.28 -9.06
CA VAL A 350 13.08 21.33 -8.44
C VAL A 350 12.26 20.59 -9.49
N TYR A 351 12.27 19.25 -9.46
CA TYR A 351 11.39 18.45 -10.32
C TYR A 351 9.93 18.61 -9.89
N THR A 352 9.02 18.56 -10.88
CA THR A 352 7.58 18.49 -10.61
C THR A 352 7.23 17.16 -9.94
N TRP A 353 6.04 17.06 -9.33
CA TRP A 353 5.53 15.81 -8.79
C TRP A 353 5.51 14.67 -9.81
N PHE A 354 5.11 15.02 -11.05
CA PHE A 354 5.11 14.08 -12.16
C PHE A 354 6.54 13.69 -12.55
N GLY A 355 7.46 14.63 -12.62
CA GLY A 355 8.87 14.40 -12.95
C GLY A 355 9.57 13.46 -11.95
N ASP A 356 9.40 13.70 -10.64
CA ASP A 356 9.92 12.80 -9.59
C ASP A 356 9.36 11.38 -9.74
N THR A 357 8.05 11.27 -10.01
CA THR A 357 7.42 9.95 -10.22
C THR A 357 7.95 9.24 -11.46
N VAL A 358 8.23 9.98 -12.55
CA VAL A 358 8.86 9.40 -13.75
C VAL A 358 10.24 8.84 -13.41
N LEU A 359 11.07 9.61 -12.69
CA LEU A 359 12.41 9.17 -12.27
C LEU A 359 12.35 7.91 -11.42
N GLU A 360 11.45 7.90 -10.44
CA GLU A 360 11.24 6.77 -9.55
C GLU A 360 10.79 5.51 -10.31
N ASP A 361 9.85 5.65 -11.25
CA ASP A 361 9.34 4.54 -12.08
C ASP A 361 10.41 4.00 -13.02
N VAL A 362 11.21 4.88 -13.66
CA VAL A 362 12.33 4.50 -14.53
C VAL A 362 13.40 3.79 -13.70
N ALA A 363 13.77 4.34 -12.54
CA ALA A 363 14.76 3.74 -11.65
C ALA A 363 14.34 2.33 -11.18
N LYS A 364 13.06 2.15 -10.80
CA LYS A 364 12.49 0.83 -10.45
C LYS A 364 12.54 -0.15 -11.62
N ALA A 365 12.20 0.33 -12.82
CA ALA A 365 12.25 -0.50 -14.03
C ALA A 365 13.68 -0.91 -14.38
N MET A 366 14.65 0.01 -14.30
CA MET A 366 16.08 -0.28 -14.52
C MET A 366 16.61 -1.28 -13.49
N ALA A 367 16.26 -1.10 -12.21
CA ALA A 367 16.64 -2.02 -11.15
C ALA A 367 16.09 -3.43 -11.38
N LYS A 368 14.82 -3.54 -11.76
CA LYS A 368 14.16 -4.80 -12.08
C LYS A 368 14.83 -5.49 -13.27
N GLU A 369 15.11 -4.77 -14.34
CA GLU A 369 15.78 -5.31 -15.52
C GLU A 369 17.20 -5.78 -15.19
N ALA A 370 17.90 -5.06 -14.29
CA ALA A 370 19.20 -5.44 -13.77
C ALA A 370 19.16 -6.61 -12.76
N GLY A 371 17.97 -7.07 -12.35
CA GLY A 371 17.80 -8.12 -11.34
C GLY A 371 18.11 -7.67 -9.91
N PHE A 372 18.04 -6.36 -9.64
CA PHE A 372 18.21 -5.80 -8.30
C PHE A 372 16.87 -5.67 -7.57
N GLN A 373 16.88 -5.97 -6.28
CA GLN A 373 15.75 -5.65 -5.43
C GLN A 373 15.67 -4.14 -5.16
N TRP A 374 14.41 -3.64 -5.09
CA TRP A 374 14.17 -2.23 -4.82
C TRP A 374 14.36 -1.91 -3.34
N ASN A 375 15.36 -1.11 -3.04
CA ASN A 375 15.67 -0.56 -1.72
C ASN A 375 16.36 0.80 -1.87
N SER A 376 16.61 1.50 -0.77
CA SER A 376 17.21 2.85 -0.80
C SER A 376 18.56 2.90 -1.52
N SER A 377 19.41 1.88 -1.37
CA SER A 377 20.71 1.83 -2.05
C SER A 377 20.58 1.61 -3.55
N THR A 378 19.70 0.71 -3.95
CA THR A 378 19.41 0.46 -5.38
C THR A 378 18.76 1.68 -6.02
N ARG A 379 17.85 2.34 -5.29
CA ARG A 379 17.24 3.60 -5.74
C ARG A 379 18.30 4.66 -6.02
N GLU A 380 19.18 4.89 -5.07
CA GLU A 380 20.23 5.91 -5.19
C GLU A 380 21.17 5.61 -6.37
N MET A 381 21.58 4.36 -6.54
CA MET A 381 22.42 3.91 -7.66
C MET A 381 21.72 4.14 -9.01
N MET A 382 20.44 3.78 -9.13
CA MET A 382 19.69 3.98 -10.38
C MET A 382 19.45 5.47 -10.67
N MET A 383 19.16 6.28 -9.66
CA MET A 383 19.01 7.73 -9.80
C MET A 383 20.30 8.38 -10.30
N GLN A 384 21.46 8.01 -9.72
CA GLN A 384 22.77 8.47 -10.19
C GLN A 384 22.99 8.10 -11.66
N GLN A 385 22.71 6.85 -12.02
CA GLN A 385 22.84 6.39 -13.39
C GLN A 385 21.95 7.19 -14.36
N ILE A 386 20.69 7.46 -13.98
CA ILE A 386 19.77 8.26 -14.78
C ILE A 386 20.27 9.70 -14.93
N GLN A 387 20.80 10.31 -13.88
CA GLN A 387 21.27 11.69 -13.89
C GLN A 387 22.47 11.89 -14.83
N LYS A 388 23.43 10.96 -14.82
CA LYS A 388 24.70 11.08 -15.54
C LYS A 388 24.75 10.32 -16.88
N GLY A 389 23.77 9.46 -17.16
CA GLY A 389 23.83 8.51 -18.28
C GLY A 389 23.38 9.05 -19.64
N GLY A 390 22.95 10.30 -19.74
CA GLY A 390 22.51 10.88 -21.02
C GLY A 390 21.25 10.24 -21.59
N TYR A 391 20.33 9.81 -20.73
CA TYR A 391 19.11 9.11 -21.13
C TYR A 391 18.06 10.05 -21.73
N SER A 392 17.32 9.51 -22.70
CA SER A 392 16.11 10.14 -23.27
C SER A 392 14.88 9.36 -22.79
N ILE A 393 14.13 9.94 -21.86
CA ILE A 393 12.96 9.33 -21.24
C ILE A 393 11.70 9.89 -21.87
N TYR A 394 10.93 9.07 -22.58
CA TYR A 394 9.64 9.44 -23.17
C TYR A 394 8.53 9.20 -22.17
N THR A 395 7.97 10.29 -21.65
CA THR A 395 6.94 10.28 -20.61
C THR A 395 5.54 10.20 -21.19
N THR A 396 4.56 9.93 -20.32
CA THR A 396 3.12 9.97 -20.63
C THR A 396 2.49 11.33 -20.29
N PHE A 397 3.29 12.31 -19.97
CA PHE A 397 2.88 13.66 -19.59
C PHE A 397 1.94 14.31 -20.61
N ASN A 398 0.85 14.90 -20.12
CA ASN A 398 -0.06 15.73 -20.90
C ASN A 398 -0.12 17.14 -20.32
N LYS A 399 0.44 18.08 -21.05
CA LYS A 399 0.55 19.46 -20.59
C LYS A 399 -0.80 20.07 -20.21
N GLN A 400 -1.85 19.87 -21.00
CA GLN A 400 -3.19 20.45 -20.73
C GLN A 400 -3.79 19.86 -19.44
N ALA A 401 -3.61 18.55 -19.22
CA ALA A 401 -4.07 17.90 -18.01
C ALA A 401 -3.31 18.40 -16.78
N GLN A 402 -1.98 18.53 -16.87
CA GLN A 402 -1.15 19.03 -15.78
C GLN A 402 -1.43 20.51 -15.49
N ASP A 403 -1.56 21.34 -16.52
CA ASP A 403 -1.91 22.77 -16.35
C ASP A 403 -3.22 22.93 -15.57
N SER A 404 -4.20 22.04 -15.76
CA SER A 404 -5.45 22.05 -14.97
C SER A 404 -5.25 21.61 -13.53
N VAL A 405 -4.37 20.64 -13.28
CA VAL A 405 -3.97 20.22 -11.93
C VAL A 405 -3.24 21.35 -11.24
N ASP A 406 -2.21 21.91 -11.87
CA ASP A 406 -1.39 22.97 -11.30
C ASP A 406 -2.21 24.22 -10.99
N ALA A 407 -3.08 24.65 -11.92
CA ALA A 407 -3.99 25.78 -11.71
C ALA A 407 -4.89 25.63 -10.47
N THR A 408 -5.09 24.40 -9.98
CA THR A 408 -5.92 24.14 -8.79
C THR A 408 -5.05 23.89 -7.56
N TYR A 409 -4.00 23.09 -7.67
CA TYR A 409 -3.23 22.61 -6.53
C TYR A 409 -2.15 23.59 -6.05
N THR A 410 -1.62 24.46 -6.93
CA THR A 410 -0.63 25.49 -6.53
C THR A 410 -1.31 26.72 -5.88
N ASP A 411 -2.57 26.97 -6.18
CA ASP A 411 -3.34 28.08 -5.65
C ASP A 411 -4.04 27.68 -4.33
N LEU A 412 -3.43 27.99 -3.21
CA LEU A 412 -3.99 27.69 -1.88
C LEU A 412 -5.39 28.27 -1.65
N ALA A 413 -5.78 29.33 -2.37
CA ALA A 413 -7.13 29.90 -2.26
C ALA A 413 -8.22 28.97 -2.84
N LYS A 414 -7.85 27.99 -3.65
CA LYS A 414 -8.75 26.96 -4.19
C LYS A 414 -8.84 25.72 -3.33
N ILE A 415 -7.94 25.57 -2.37
CA ILE A 415 -7.99 24.46 -1.43
C ILE A 415 -9.02 24.77 -0.35
N PRO A 416 -9.96 23.84 -0.05
CA PRO A 416 -11.01 24.09 0.95
C PRO A 416 -10.47 24.44 2.34
N ASP A 417 -10.96 25.52 2.92
CA ASP A 417 -10.65 25.93 4.29
C ASP A 417 -11.18 24.91 5.31
N THR A 418 -10.42 24.68 6.37
CA THR A 418 -10.78 23.81 7.49
C THR A 418 -10.82 24.54 8.82
N GLN A 419 -11.52 23.96 9.81
CA GLN A 419 -11.59 24.47 11.20
C GLN A 419 -10.37 24.03 12.02
N GLY A 420 -9.21 23.88 11.45
CA GLY A 420 -8.00 23.41 12.12
C GLY A 420 -6.82 24.35 11.87
N GLY A 421 -5.70 24.07 12.56
CA GLY A 421 -4.47 24.83 12.40
C GLY A 421 -3.54 24.28 11.32
N GLN A 422 -3.80 23.05 10.80
CA GLN A 422 -3.01 22.44 9.75
C GLN A 422 -3.55 22.83 8.36
N GLN A 423 -2.65 23.01 7.40
CA GLN A 423 -3.03 23.12 5.98
C GLN A 423 -3.59 21.79 5.50
N LEU A 424 -4.82 21.82 4.95
CA LEU A 424 -5.39 20.65 4.31
C LEU A 424 -4.50 20.23 3.14
N GLN A 425 -4.01 19.00 3.18
CA GLN A 425 -3.26 18.40 2.09
C GLN A 425 -4.20 17.65 1.14
N SER A 426 -3.74 17.50 -0.09
CA SER A 426 -4.44 16.72 -1.10
C SER A 426 -3.45 16.16 -2.11
N ALA A 427 -3.80 15.03 -2.68
CA ALA A 427 -3.09 14.46 -3.83
C ALA A 427 -4.08 14.02 -4.89
N ILE A 428 -3.67 14.10 -6.15
CA ILE A 428 -4.46 13.71 -7.32
C ILE A 428 -3.61 12.98 -8.34
N VAL A 429 -4.17 11.95 -8.95
CA VAL A 429 -3.61 11.27 -10.13
C VAL A 429 -4.66 11.23 -11.22
N LEU A 430 -4.30 11.69 -12.42
CA LEU A 430 -5.14 11.64 -13.62
C LEU A 430 -4.64 10.58 -14.59
N ILE A 431 -5.56 9.76 -15.09
CA ILE A 431 -5.32 8.73 -16.09
C ILE A 431 -6.13 9.04 -17.35
N ASP A 432 -5.51 8.97 -18.50
CA ASP A 432 -6.21 8.92 -19.80
C ASP A 432 -6.84 7.53 -19.96
N ASN A 433 -8.16 7.47 -20.03
CA ASN A 433 -8.89 6.18 -20.04
C ASN A 433 -8.53 5.33 -21.26
N ARG A 434 -8.20 5.94 -22.39
CA ARG A 434 -7.93 5.23 -23.64
C ARG A 434 -6.58 4.51 -23.62
N SER A 435 -5.55 5.15 -23.05
CA SER A 435 -4.19 4.58 -23.00
C SER A 435 -3.90 3.87 -21.67
N GLY A 436 -4.59 4.26 -20.59
CA GLY A 436 -4.26 3.84 -19.22
C GLY A 436 -3.06 4.57 -18.62
N ASP A 437 -2.56 5.59 -19.32
CA ASP A 437 -1.38 6.34 -18.92
C ASP A 437 -1.71 7.37 -17.84
N ILE A 438 -0.84 7.53 -16.85
CA ILE A 438 -0.89 8.66 -15.93
C ILE A 438 -0.42 9.89 -16.70
N VAL A 439 -1.30 10.88 -16.86
CA VAL A 439 -1.05 12.05 -17.70
C VAL A 439 -0.78 13.33 -16.92
N ALA A 440 -1.16 13.35 -15.64
CA ALA A 440 -0.94 14.46 -14.73
C ALA A 440 -1.07 14.01 -13.28
N MET A 441 -0.42 14.72 -12.34
CA MET A 441 -0.56 14.47 -10.91
C MET A 441 -0.12 15.67 -10.07
N ALA A 442 -0.59 15.67 -8.82
CA ALA A 442 -0.02 16.47 -7.74
C ALA A 442 0.09 15.60 -6.48
N GLY A 443 1.22 15.67 -5.80
CA GLY A 443 1.50 14.94 -4.56
C GLY A 443 1.29 15.78 -3.30
N GLY A 444 0.90 17.03 -3.43
CA GLY A 444 0.63 17.95 -2.34
C GLY A 444 0.03 19.26 -2.84
N VAL A 445 -0.37 20.15 -1.94
CA VAL A 445 -0.92 21.47 -2.24
C VAL A 445 0.14 22.56 -2.05
N GLY A 446 0.01 23.64 -2.80
CA GLY A 446 1.00 24.71 -2.89
C GLY A 446 2.08 24.40 -3.93
N GLU A 447 3.03 25.32 -4.09
CA GLU A 447 4.18 25.10 -4.95
C GLU A 447 5.14 24.05 -4.34
N LYS A 448 5.61 23.13 -5.17
CA LYS A 448 6.65 22.18 -4.77
C LYS A 448 8.01 22.87 -4.82
N ILE A 449 8.65 23.00 -3.68
CA ILE A 449 9.89 23.78 -3.50
C ILE A 449 11.10 22.94 -3.09
N VAL A 450 10.91 21.64 -2.86
CA VAL A 450 11.95 20.71 -2.42
C VAL A 450 12.03 19.53 -3.39
N HIS A 451 13.25 19.09 -3.69
CA HIS A 451 13.48 17.81 -4.37
C HIS A 451 13.03 16.66 -3.50
N ASP A 452 12.55 15.57 -4.14
CA ASP A 452 12.27 14.31 -3.47
C ASP A 452 11.35 14.47 -2.24
N ASP A 453 10.44 15.46 -2.33
CA ASP A 453 9.46 15.72 -1.28
C ASP A 453 8.43 14.58 -1.23
N TRP A 454 7.84 14.39 -0.05
CA TRP A 454 6.83 13.35 0.18
C TRP A 454 5.65 13.45 -0.77
N ASN A 455 5.62 12.56 -1.77
CA ASN A 455 4.58 12.52 -2.78
C ASN A 455 3.37 11.72 -2.29
N ARG A 456 2.35 12.41 -1.77
CA ARG A 456 1.14 11.77 -1.22
C ARG A 456 0.32 11.02 -2.25
N ALA A 457 0.63 11.17 -3.55
CA ALA A 457 -0.03 10.41 -4.61
C ALA A 457 0.53 8.98 -4.76
N THR A 458 1.80 8.76 -4.40
CA THR A 458 2.53 7.50 -4.57
C THR A 458 3.08 6.90 -3.29
N ASP A 459 3.44 7.74 -2.30
CA ASP A 459 4.21 7.35 -1.12
C ASP A 459 3.35 7.32 0.16
N SER A 460 2.09 7.78 0.07
CA SER A 460 1.14 7.73 1.18
C SER A 460 0.12 6.64 0.97
N GLU A 461 0.14 5.64 1.84
CA GLU A 461 -0.93 4.67 1.98
C GLU A 461 -1.93 5.19 3.01
N ARG A 462 -3.18 5.37 2.58
CA ARG A 462 -4.26 5.89 3.42
C ARG A 462 -5.50 5.01 3.32
N GLN A 463 -6.24 4.91 4.41
CA GLN A 463 -7.50 4.19 4.43
C GLN A 463 -8.49 4.82 3.45
N SER A 464 -8.98 4.01 2.52
CA SER A 464 -9.84 4.49 1.42
C SER A 464 -11.27 4.80 1.83
N GLY A 465 -11.71 4.33 3.00
CA GLY A 465 -13.10 4.39 3.39
C GLY A 465 -14.01 3.77 2.33
N SER A 466 -15.20 4.29 2.19
CA SER A 466 -16.21 3.77 1.26
C SER A 466 -15.85 3.86 -0.23
N SER A 467 -14.75 4.53 -0.62
CA SER A 467 -14.34 4.54 -2.03
C SER A 467 -13.84 3.17 -2.53
N ILE A 468 -13.53 2.25 -1.63
CA ILE A 468 -13.12 0.89 -1.97
C ILE A 468 -14.28 -0.01 -2.43
N LYS A 469 -15.51 0.27 -1.98
CA LYS A 469 -16.69 -0.60 -2.20
C LYS A 469 -16.92 -1.01 -3.66
N PRO A 470 -16.76 -0.14 -4.67
CA PRO A 470 -16.87 -0.54 -6.07
C PRO A 470 -15.90 -1.65 -6.44
N LEU A 471 -14.66 -1.63 -5.92
CA LEU A 471 -13.60 -2.56 -6.30
C LEU A 471 -13.68 -3.89 -5.56
N THR A 472 -14.05 -3.88 -4.29
CA THR A 472 -13.95 -5.03 -3.40
C THR A 472 -15.30 -5.69 -3.10
N VAL A 473 -16.40 -4.96 -3.26
CA VAL A 473 -17.74 -5.48 -2.93
C VAL A 473 -18.58 -5.64 -4.19
N TYR A 474 -18.83 -4.53 -4.90
CA TYR A 474 -19.87 -4.53 -5.93
C TYR A 474 -19.41 -5.12 -7.26
N ALA A 475 -18.24 -4.77 -7.77
CA ALA A 475 -17.73 -5.34 -9.02
C ALA A 475 -17.52 -6.87 -8.92
N PRO A 476 -16.88 -7.43 -7.87
CA PRO A 476 -16.82 -8.88 -7.72
C PRO A 476 -18.18 -9.56 -7.62
N ALA A 477 -19.13 -8.94 -6.89
CA ALA A 477 -20.46 -9.51 -6.72
C ALA A 477 -21.30 -9.46 -8.00
N PHE A 478 -21.16 -8.42 -8.83
CA PHE A 478 -21.77 -8.36 -10.17
C PHE A 478 -21.12 -9.36 -11.12
N GLU A 479 -19.79 -9.45 -11.11
CA GLU A 479 -19.04 -10.34 -11.99
C GLU A 479 -19.33 -11.81 -11.74
N SER A 480 -19.49 -12.19 -10.47
CA SER A 480 -19.92 -13.55 -10.09
C SER A 480 -21.40 -13.84 -10.36
N GLY A 481 -22.20 -12.83 -10.71
CA GLY A 481 -23.66 -12.96 -10.87
C GLY A 481 -24.41 -13.12 -9.53
N ALA A 482 -23.74 -12.90 -8.40
CA ALA A 482 -24.38 -13.04 -7.07
C ALA A 482 -25.43 -11.94 -6.81
N ILE A 483 -25.29 -10.80 -7.47
CA ILE A 483 -26.22 -9.65 -7.37
C ILE A 483 -26.44 -8.98 -8.73
N THR A 484 -27.49 -8.17 -8.78
CA THR A 484 -27.78 -7.19 -9.83
C THR A 484 -28.11 -5.84 -9.18
N PRO A 485 -28.18 -4.72 -9.89
CA PRO A 485 -28.63 -3.45 -9.31
C PRO A 485 -30.00 -3.52 -8.65
N ALA A 486 -30.90 -4.43 -9.12
CA ALA A 486 -32.22 -4.66 -8.59
C ALA A 486 -32.26 -5.63 -7.38
N THR A 487 -31.18 -6.32 -7.09
CA THR A 487 -31.12 -7.23 -5.93
C THR A 487 -31.34 -6.43 -4.64
N VAL A 488 -32.29 -6.90 -3.84
CA VAL A 488 -32.56 -6.34 -2.50
C VAL A 488 -31.70 -7.05 -1.47
N ILE A 489 -30.95 -6.29 -0.70
CA ILE A 489 -30.10 -6.76 0.39
C ILE A 489 -30.57 -6.11 1.69
N LYS A 490 -30.40 -6.83 2.81
CA LYS A 490 -30.70 -6.33 4.15
C LYS A 490 -29.84 -5.09 4.46
N ASP A 491 -30.49 -4.02 4.86
CA ASP A 491 -29.86 -2.83 5.43
C ASP A 491 -29.95 -2.93 6.95
N LEU A 492 -29.23 -3.90 7.52
CA LEU A 492 -29.14 -4.21 8.93
C LEU A 492 -27.69 -4.52 9.29
N PRO A 493 -27.24 -4.26 10.51
CA PRO A 493 -25.91 -4.67 10.96
C PRO A 493 -25.74 -6.19 10.87
N ILE A 494 -24.52 -6.62 10.59
CA ILE A 494 -24.19 -8.07 10.59
C ILE A 494 -23.97 -8.61 12.03
N ASN A 495 -23.50 -7.73 12.92
CA ASN A 495 -23.35 -8.02 14.34
C ASN A 495 -24.03 -6.94 15.18
N TYR A 496 -24.82 -7.34 16.15
CA TYR A 496 -25.37 -6.45 17.16
C TYR A 496 -25.37 -7.12 18.53
N ASP A 497 -25.04 -6.31 19.53
CA ASP A 497 -25.27 -6.59 20.92
C ASP A 497 -26.15 -5.51 21.56
N ASN A 498 -26.39 -5.58 22.86
CA ASN A 498 -27.26 -4.64 23.57
C ASN A 498 -26.80 -3.18 23.51
N ASN A 499 -25.57 -2.89 23.10
CA ASN A 499 -24.94 -1.55 23.13
C ASN A 499 -24.27 -1.14 21.83
N SER A 500 -24.05 -2.05 20.89
CA SER A 500 -23.35 -1.76 19.64
C SER A 500 -23.95 -2.50 18.46
N ALA A 501 -23.82 -1.89 17.29
CA ALA A 501 -24.17 -2.46 16.00
C ALA A 501 -23.01 -2.29 15.03
N TYR A 502 -22.69 -3.29 14.23
CA TYR A 502 -21.61 -3.22 13.25
C TYR A 502 -22.03 -3.86 11.93
N PRO A 503 -21.71 -3.18 10.81
CA PRO A 503 -21.23 -1.80 10.71
C PRO A 503 -22.36 -0.77 10.92
N PHE A 504 -22.00 0.45 11.34
CA PHE A 504 -22.92 1.58 11.33
C PHE A 504 -23.02 2.21 9.94
N ASN A 505 -24.22 2.60 9.54
CA ASN A 505 -24.41 3.55 8.44
C ASN A 505 -24.05 4.98 8.90
N ASP A 506 -23.69 5.88 7.97
CA ASP A 506 -23.34 7.27 8.30
C ASP A 506 -24.48 7.99 9.05
N THR A 507 -25.73 7.73 8.69
CA THR A 507 -26.94 8.22 9.36
C THR A 507 -27.17 7.60 10.73
N ARG A 508 -26.44 6.54 11.08
CA ARG A 508 -26.64 5.67 12.25
C ARG A 508 -28.02 5.00 12.31
N ASP A 509 -28.74 5.00 11.21
CA ASP A 509 -30.06 4.38 11.04
C ASP A 509 -30.02 3.30 9.96
N TYR A 510 -30.95 2.35 10.03
CA TYR A 510 -31.09 1.26 9.07
C TYR A 510 -32.50 1.26 8.50
N SER A 511 -32.59 1.08 7.18
CA SER A 511 -33.88 1.05 6.47
C SER A 511 -34.47 -0.36 6.25
N TYR A 512 -33.87 -1.37 6.88
CA TYR A 512 -34.18 -2.80 6.80
C TYR A 512 -33.78 -3.45 5.47
N ALA A 513 -34.08 -2.87 4.32
CA ALA A 513 -33.73 -3.41 3.01
C ALA A 513 -33.56 -2.30 1.97
N ARG A 514 -32.56 -2.46 1.09
CA ARG A 514 -32.33 -1.57 -0.05
C ARG A 514 -31.98 -2.37 -1.30
N THR A 515 -32.28 -1.84 -2.48
CA THR A 515 -31.64 -2.35 -3.72
C THR A 515 -30.16 -2.00 -3.71
N ILE A 516 -29.35 -2.83 -4.39
CA ILE A 516 -27.92 -2.56 -4.60
C ILE A 516 -27.71 -1.18 -5.24
N TYR A 517 -28.53 -0.83 -6.25
CA TYR A 517 -28.50 0.50 -6.86
C TYR A 517 -28.55 1.61 -5.80
N ARG A 518 -29.58 1.61 -4.94
CA ARG A 518 -29.72 2.65 -3.91
C ARG A 518 -28.61 2.58 -2.85
N ALA A 519 -28.10 1.40 -2.55
CA ALA A 519 -27.02 1.21 -1.60
C ALA A 519 -25.69 1.81 -2.11
N VAL A 520 -25.38 1.67 -3.40
CA VAL A 520 -24.23 2.31 -4.03
C VAL A 520 -24.38 3.84 -4.03
N VAL A 521 -25.56 4.33 -4.46
CA VAL A 521 -25.88 5.77 -4.52
C VAL A 521 -25.72 6.44 -3.15
N ARG A 522 -26.20 5.81 -2.09
CA ARG A 522 -26.16 6.35 -0.71
C ARG A 522 -24.99 5.85 0.12
N SER A 523 -24.11 5.04 -0.47
CA SER A 523 -22.89 4.51 0.20
C SER A 523 -23.18 3.69 1.47
N VAL A 524 -24.26 2.91 1.52
CA VAL A 524 -24.76 2.23 2.71
C VAL A 524 -23.78 1.14 3.18
N ASN A 525 -23.32 1.27 4.44
CA ASN A 525 -22.29 0.38 5.00
C ASN A 525 -22.84 -1.04 5.28
N ALA A 526 -24.00 -1.14 5.88
CA ALA A 526 -24.62 -2.42 6.23
C ALA A 526 -24.91 -3.25 4.98
N VAL A 527 -25.40 -2.63 3.90
CA VAL A 527 -25.64 -3.34 2.64
C VAL A 527 -24.35 -3.80 1.99
N ALA A 528 -23.29 -2.99 2.05
CA ALA A 528 -21.98 -3.40 1.53
C ALA A 528 -21.43 -4.63 2.30
N ALA A 529 -21.52 -4.63 3.61
CA ALA A 529 -21.10 -5.75 4.46
C ALA A 529 -21.90 -7.03 4.16
N ASN A 530 -23.24 -6.94 4.12
CA ASN A 530 -24.11 -8.07 3.80
C ASN A 530 -23.90 -8.57 2.35
N THR A 531 -23.55 -7.69 1.41
CA THR A 531 -23.22 -8.08 0.04
C THR A 531 -21.89 -8.82 -0.01
N LEU A 532 -20.88 -8.35 0.73
CA LEU A 532 -19.58 -9.00 0.82
C LEU A 532 -19.68 -10.42 1.40
N GLU A 533 -20.49 -10.60 2.45
CA GLU A 533 -20.76 -11.95 2.99
C GLU A 533 -21.39 -12.88 1.95
N LYS A 534 -22.33 -12.35 1.14
CA LYS A 534 -23.00 -13.12 0.08
C LYS A 534 -22.04 -13.52 -1.05
N SER A 535 -21.11 -12.67 -1.44
CA SER A 535 -20.12 -12.94 -2.51
C SER A 535 -18.87 -13.69 -2.02
N GLY A 536 -18.59 -13.64 -0.71
CA GLY A 536 -17.44 -14.27 -0.07
C GLY A 536 -16.21 -13.35 0.06
N THR A 537 -15.71 -13.19 1.29
CA THR A 537 -14.60 -12.29 1.61
C THR A 537 -13.29 -12.68 0.91
N ASN A 538 -12.96 -13.98 0.86
CA ASN A 538 -11.75 -14.45 0.17
C ASN A 538 -11.79 -14.20 -1.34
N TYR A 539 -12.96 -14.35 -1.98
CA TYR A 539 -13.12 -14.04 -3.39
C TYR A 539 -12.92 -12.54 -3.64
N ALA A 540 -13.52 -11.70 -2.82
CA ALA A 540 -13.41 -10.26 -2.90
C ALA A 540 -11.94 -9.78 -2.68
N TYR A 541 -11.24 -10.37 -1.71
CA TYR A 541 -9.82 -10.10 -1.44
C TYR A 541 -8.95 -10.45 -2.66
N LYS A 542 -9.08 -11.66 -3.19
CA LYS A 542 -8.36 -12.07 -4.40
C LYS A 542 -8.69 -11.19 -5.60
N PHE A 543 -9.95 -10.79 -5.73
CA PHE A 543 -10.35 -9.89 -6.81
C PHE A 543 -9.65 -8.52 -6.69
N ALA A 544 -9.56 -7.99 -5.48
CA ALA A 544 -8.84 -6.73 -5.20
C ALA A 544 -7.35 -6.83 -5.52
N THR A 545 -6.68 -7.91 -5.09
CA THR A 545 -5.23 -8.08 -5.21
C THR A 545 -4.79 -8.58 -6.59
N GLU A 546 -5.50 -9.56 -7.17
CA GLU A 546 -5.11 -10.19 -8.42
C GLU A 546 -5.66 -9.47 -9.66
N LYS A 547 -6.89 -8.91 -9.59
CA LYS A 547 -7.54 -8.25 -10.72
C LYS A 547 -7.32 -6.74 -10.71
N PHE A 548 -7.65 -6.04 -9.62
CA PHE A 548 -7.39 -4.60 -9.49
C PHE A 548 -5.96 -4.28 -9.06
N ARG A 549 -5.17 -5.31 -8.71
CA ARG A 549 -3.74 -5.20 -8.34
C ARG A 549 -3.46 -4.18 -7.24
N LEU A 550 -4.34 -4.13 -6.23
CA LEU A 550 -4.13 -3.32 -5.04
C LEU A 550 -3.05 -3.99 -4.18
N SER A 551 -1.81 -3.54 -4.36
CA SER A 551 -0.60 -4.23 -3.85
C SER A 551 -0.37 -4.08 -2.35
N THR A 552 -1.05 -3.14 -1.71
CA THR A 552 -0.91 -2.84 -0.28
C THR A 552 -1.85 -3.65 0.62
N PHE A 553 -2.75 -4.46 0.03
CA PHE A 553 -3.62 -5.36 0.78
C PHE A 553 -2.83 -6.55 1.32
N VAL A 554 -2.99 -6.86 2.60
CA VAL A 554 -2.23 -7.90 3.29
C VAL A 554 -3.12 -9.05 3.75
N GLU A 555 -2.68 -10.28 3.49
CA GLU A 555 -3.30 -11.49 4.07
C GLU A 555 -3.00 -11.57 5.56
N GLN A 556 -1.76 -11.27 5.94
CA GLN A 556 -1.29 -11.24 7.31
C GLN A 556 -0.22 -10.16 7.46
N TYR A 557 -0.37 -9.31 8.44
CA TYR A 557 0.59 -8.28 8.81
C TYR A 557 0.77 -8.30 10.33
N VAL A 558 2.00 -8.34 10.77
CA VAL A 558 2.34 -8.29 12.20
C VAL A 558 2.81 -6.89 12.53
N ASP A 559 2.10 -6.19 13.40
CA ASP A 559 2.48 -4.83 13.80
C ASP A 559 3.64 -4.82 14.80
N GLY A 560 4.15 -3.62 15.13
CA GLY A 560 5.26 -3.44 16.09
C GLY A 560 4.98 -3.94 17.52
N TYR A 561 3.73 -4.30 17.83
CA TYR A 561 3.29 -4.87 19.10
C TYR A 561 3.09 -6.39 19.02
N GLY A 562 3.33 -7.01 17.87
CA GLY A 562 3.14 -8.44 17.63
C GLY A 562 1.68 -8.84 17.38
N MET A 563 0.77 -7.86 17.12
CA MET A 563 -0.62 -8.16 16.77
C MET A 563 -0.74 -8.48 15.28
N ILE A 564 -1.53 -9.50 14.97
CA ILE A 564 -1.76 -9.94 13.60
C ILE A 564 -3.00 -9.20 13.04
N HIS A 565 -2.82 -8.54 11.93
CA HIS A 565 -3.86 -7.87 11.15
C HIS A 565 -4.05 -8.57 9.80
N SER A 566 -5.25 -8.48 9.23
CA SER A 566 -5.57 -9.04 7.92
C SER A 566 -6.59 -8.17 7.20
N ASP A 567 -6.43 -8.00 5.90
CA ASP A 567 -7.40 -7.30 5.07
C ASP A 567 -8.50 -8.22 4.53
N ILE A 568 -8.48 -9.51 4.88
CA ILE A 568 -9.57 -10.45 4.60
C ILE A 568 -10.68 -10.28 5.63
N GLY A 569 -11.55 -9.30 5.43
CA GLY A 569 -12.61 -8.99 6.39
C GLY A 569 -13.53 -7.87 5.94
N VAL A 570 -14.62 -7.70 6.70
CA VAL A 570 -15.63 -6.65 6.42
C VAL A 570 -15.04 -5.24 6.56
N GLY A 571 -14.23 -5.01 7.57
CA GLY A 571 -13.59 -3.71 7.79
C GLY A 571 -12.79 -3.23 6.59
N PRO A 572 -11.74 -3.94 6.18
CA PRO A 572 -10.93 -3.56 5.04
C PRO A 572 -11.68 -3.57 3.71
N LEU A 573 -12.46 -4.63 3.42
CA LEU A 573 -13.07 -4.82 2.11
C LEU A 573 -14.36 -4.03 1.90
N ALA A 574 -15.24 -3.93 2.90
CA ALA A 574 -16.53 -3.24 2.73
C ALA A 574 -16.56 -1.81 3.27
N LEU A 575 -15.65 -1.46 4.19
CA LEU A 575 -15.64 -0.15 4.83
C LEU A 575 -14.38 0.66 4.53
N GLY A 576 -13.35 0.02 3.96
CA GLY A 576 -12.10 0.68 3.59
C GLY A 576 -11.18 1.00 4.76
N ALA A 577 -11.23 0.18 5.82
CA ALA A 577 -10.34 0.24 6.96
C ALA A 577 -9.17 -0.74 6.77
N GLN A 578 -8.41 -0.56 5.69
CA GLN A 578 -7.26 -1.39 5.36
C GLN A 578 -6.16 -1.24 6.43
N THR A 579 -5.37 -2.29 6.60
CA THR A 579 -4.27 -2.37 7.58
C THR A 579 -3.19 -1.33 7.27
N ILE A 580 -2.71 -1.31 6.04
CA ILE A 580 -1.70 -0.35 5.57
C ILE A 580 -2.40 0.86 4.92
N GLY A 581 -3.36 0.62 4.04
CA GLY A 581 -4.04 1.65 3.24
C GLY A 581 -3.89 1.39 1.75
N VAL A 582 -4.18 2.41 0.93
CA VAL A 582 -4.02 2.39 -0.53
C VAL A 582 -3.42 3.71 -1.00
N THR A 583 -2.72 3.69 -2.14
CA THR A 583 -2.21 4.90 -2.77
C THR A 583 -3.26 5.55 -3.68
N VAL A 584 -3.12 6.84 -3.94
CA VAL A 584 -3.97 7.57 -4.91
C VAL A 584 -3.76 7.00 -6.31
N ARG A 585 -2.53 6.63 -6.65
CA ARG A 585 -2.15 6.02 -7.92
C ARG A 585 -2.85 4.69 -8.16
N ASP A 586 -2.87 3.80 -7.17
CA ASP A 586 -3.51 2.49 -7.31
C ASP A 586 -5.03 2.63 -7.44
N MET A 587 -5.64 3.53 -6.68
CA MET A 587 -7.06 3.82 -6.78
C MET A 587 -7.45 4.41 -8.14
N ALA A 588 -6.63 5.31 -8.70
CA ALA A 588 -6.87 5.85 -10.05
C ALA A 588 -6.80 4.74 -11.10
N SER A 589 -5.78 3.87 -11.05
CA SER A 589 -5.61 2.75 -11.98
C SER A 589 -6.78 1.76 -11.91
N ALA A 590 -7.21 1.42 -10.68
CA ALA A 590 -8.34 0.50 -10.49
C ALA A 590 -9.67 1.08 -10.99
N PHE A 591 -9.95 2.36 -10.73
CA PHE A 591 -11.19 3.01 -11.20
C PHE A 591 -11.21 3.23 -12.71
N ALA A 592 -10.05 3.43 -13.37
CA ALA A 592 -9.97 3.55 -14.82
C ALA A 592 -10.53 2.32 -15.56
N THR A 593 -10.52 1.15 -14.93
CA THR A 593 -11.12 -0.08 -15.48
C THR A 593 -12.60 0.08 -15.80
N PHE A 594 -13.35 0.82 -14.98
CA PHE A 594 -14.79 1.05 -15.23
C PHE A 594 -15.05 1.99 -16.42
N ALA A 595 -14.13 2.91 -16.68
CA ALA A 595 -14.19 3.84 -17.81
C ALA A 595 -13.63 3.25 -19.11
N ASN A 596 -12.94 2.11 -19.02
CA ASN A 596 -12.26 1.43 -20.11
C ASN A 596 -12.86 0.03 -20.38
N ASP A 597 -14.19 -0.04 -20.44
CA ASP A 597 -14.95 -1.26 -20.78
C ASP A 597 -14.52 -2.54 -20.01
N GLY A 598 -13.99 -2.38 -18.78
CA GLY A 598 -13.57 -3.48 -17.92
C GLY A 598 -12.15 -3.99 -18.16
N GLU A 599 -11.39 -3.34 -19.02
CA GLU A 599 -9.99 -3.64 -19.26
C GLU A 599 -9.12 -2.89 -18.25
N TYR A 600 -8.42 -3.63 -17.41
CA TYR A 600 -7.44 -3.06 -16.47
C TYR A 600 -6.12 -2.75 -17.17
N ARG A 601 -5.59 -1.56 -16.92
CA ARG A 601 -4.25 -1.13 -17.30
C ARG A 601 -3.57 -0.49 -16.10
N ARG A 602 -2.33 -0.90 -15.84
CA ARG A 602 -1.56 -0.27 -14.75
C ARG A 602 -1.14 1.13 -15.17
N GLY A 603 -1.47 2.13 -14.38
CA GLY A 603 -1.03 3.51 -14.63
C GLY A 603 0.50 3.61 -14.70
N ARG A 604 1.05 4.00 -15.83
CA ARG A 604 2.48 4.23 -16.08
C ARG A 604 2.76 5.70 -16.36
N THR A 605 4.00 6.15 -16.09
CA THR A 605 4.43 7.54 -16.26
C THR A 605 5.39 7.73 -17.42
N PHE A 606 5.92 6.64 -17.97
CA PHE A 606 6.82 6.67 -19.15
C PHE A 606 6.51 5.51 -20.08
N THR A 607 6.92 5.64 -21.32
CA THR A 607 6.73 4.64 -22.37
C THR A 607 8.03 3.96 -22.77
N LYS A 608 9.11 4.72 -22.97
CA LYS A 608 10.41 4.22 -23.43
C LYS A 608 11.55 5.01 -22.83
N VAL A 609 12.69 4.36 -22.70
CA VAL A 609 13.96 4.98 -22.31
C VAL A 609 15.03 4.56 -23.29
N TYR A 610 15.75 5.54 -23.83
CA TYR A 610 16.90 5.34 -24.72
C TYR A 610 18.17 5.84 -24.03
N ASP A 611 19.31 5.20 -24.32
CA ASP A 611 20.62 5.66 -23.90
C ASP A 611 21.13 6.83 -24.76
N SER A 612 22.33 7.34 -24.46
CA SER A 612 22.98 8.43 -25.19
C SER A 612 23.36 8.07 -26.64
N ASN A 613 23.38 6.79 -27.00
CA ASN A 613 23.65 6.27 -28.34
C ASN A 613 22.39 6.01 -29.16
N GLY A 614 21.21 6.18 -28.54
CA GLY A 614 19.91 5.92 -29.15
C GLY A 614 19.46 4.47 -29.07
N ASN A 615 20.11 3.63 -28.27
CA ASN A 615 19.67 2.25 -28.04
C ASN A 615 18.48 2.25 -27.06
N LEU A 616 17.49 1.40 -27.31
CA LEU A 616 16.35 1.21 -26.44
C LEU A 616 16.79 0.43 -25.19
N ILE A 617 16.70 1.04 -24.01
CA ILE A 617 17.06 0.46 -22.71
C ILE A 617 15.83 -0.12 -22.02
N LEU A 618 14.72 0.61 -22.01
CA LEU A 618 13.46 0.16 -21.45
C LEU A 618 12.32 0.36 -22.44
N ASP A 619 11.51 -0.68 -22.64
CA ASP A 619 10.23 -0.62 -23.34
C ASP A 619 9.11 -0.94 -22.33
N ASN A 620 8.47 0.12 -21.82
CA ASN A 620 7.36 0.02 -20.90
C ASN A 620 6.04 -0.07 -21.68
N THR A 621 5.93 -1.10 -22.55
CA THR A 621 4.70 -1.35 -23.31
C THR A 621 3.53 -1.60 -22.37
N GLN A 622 2.40 -0.94 -22.63
CA GLN A 622 1.20 -1.06 -21.79
C GLN A 622 0.63 -2.48 -21.88
N GLU A 623 0.62 -3.16 -20.75
CA GLU A 623 -0.10 -4.42 -20.60
C GLU A 623 -1.54 -4.15 -20.21
N SER A 624 -2.47 -4.92 -20.78
CA SER A 624 -3.89 -4.82 -20.49
C SER A 624 -4.50 -6.20 -20.24
N GLU A 625 -5.45 -6.25 -19.32
CA GLU A 625 -6.19 -7.48 -18.99
C GLU A 625 -7.68 -7.17 -18.88
N GLN A 626 -8.53 -7.93 -19.60
CA GLN A 626 -9.98 -7.86 -19.43
C GLN A 626 -10.35 -8.52 -18.10
N ILE A 627 -10.66 -7.72 -17.08
CA ILE A 627 -10.98 -8.24 -15.75
C ILE A 627 -12.45 -8.17 -15.38
N LEU A 628 -13.26 -7.36 -16.09
CA LEU A 628 -14.71 -7.24 -15.89
C LEU A 628 -15.44 -7.48 -17.20
N SER A 629 -16.59 -8.17 -17.12
CA SER A 629 -17.53 -8.29 -18.23
C SER A 629 -18.22 -6.95 -18.52
N GLN A 630 -18.66 -6.75 -19.76
CA GLN A 630 -19.42 -5.56 -20.17
C GLN A 630 -20.66 -5.33 -19.29
N LYS A 631 -21.31 -6.41 -18.86
CA LYS A 631 -22.48 -6.34 -17.98
C LYS A 631 -22.11 -5.75 -16.61
N THR A 632 -21.03 -6.20 -16.04
CA THR A 632 -20.51 -5.65 -14.77
C THR A 632 -20.15 -4.18 -14.91
N VAL A 633 -19.49 -3.80 -16.00
CA VAL A 633 -19.14 -2.41 -16.30
C VAL A 633 -20.38 -1.53 -16.42
N ASP A 634 -21.37 -1.97 -17.18
CA ASP A 634 -22.63 -1.21 -17.33
C ASP A 634 -23.36 -1.04 -15.98
N TYR A 635 -23.40 -2.09 -15.16
CA TYR A 635 -23.99 -2.01 -13.82
C TYR A 635 -23.24 -1.06 -12.90
N MET A 636 -21.91 -1.12 -12.90
CA MET A 636 -21.08 -0.22 -12.11
C MET A 636 -21.24 1.23 -12.58
N ASN A 637 -21.16 1.48 -13.87
CA ASN A 637 -21.31 2.82 -14.46
C ASN A 637 -22.70 3.40 -14.21
N TYR A 638 -23.77 2.60 -14.33
CA TYR A 638 -25.12 2.99 -13.97
C TYR A 638 -25.21 3.44 -12.51
N CYS A 639 -24.69 2.64 -11.58
CA CYS A 639 -24.74 2.95 -10.15
C CYS A 639 -23.86 4.14 -9.76
N LEU A 640 -22.63 4.23 -10.30
CA LEU A 640 -21.67 5.28 -9.96
C LEU A 640 -22.01 6.64 -10.58
N THR A 641 -22.63 6.65 -11.78
CA THR A 641 -23.20 7.87 -12.38
C THR A 641 -24.31 8.42 -11.48
N ALA A 642 -25.20 7.56 -11.01
CA ALA A 642 -26.25 7.97 -10.08
C ALA A 642 -25.68 8.45 -8.73
N ALA A 643 -24.63 7.78 -8.21
CA ALA A 643 -23.95 8.23 -6.98
C ALA A 643 -23.37 9.64 -7.09
N THR A 644 -22.89 10.03 -8.28
CA THR A 644 -22.41 11.39 -8.55
C THR A 644 -23.54 12.38 -8.84
N ASN A 645 -24.63 11.97 -9.47
CA ASN A 645 -25.71 12.88 -9.85
C ASN A 645 -26.69 13.18 -8.69
N GLU A 646 -27.07 12.18 -7.91
CA GLU A 646 -28.10 12.29 -6.85
C GLU A 646 -27.69 11.69 -5.49
N GLY A 647 -26.44 11.19 -5.39
CA GLY A 647 -25.93 10.52 -4.22
C GLY A 647 -24.91 11.33 -3.42
N THR A 648 -23.91 10.64 -2.88
CA THR A 648 -22.87 11.24 -2.00
C THR A 648 -21.82 12.05 -2.77
N GLY A 649 -21.75 11.91 -4.11
CA GLY A 649 -20.73 12.52 -4.98
C GLY A 649 -21.14 13.78 -5.73
N THR A 650 -22.26 14.41 -5.37
CA THR A 650 -22.85 15.55 -6.11
C THR A 650 -21.92 16.75 -6.27
N GLU A 651 -20.96 16.96 -5.38
CA GLU A 651 -19.95 18.02 -5.49
C GLU A 651 -18.98 17.83 -6.67
N ALA A 652 -18.79 16.57 -7.12
CA ALA A 652 -17.96 16.24 -8.28
C ALA A 652 -18.70 16.29 -9.63
N ASN A 653 -20.01 16.55 -9.63
CA ASN A 653 -20.86 16.48 -10.82
C ASN A 653 -20.47 17.55 -11.85
N LEU A 654 -20.14 17.09 -13.08
CA LEU A 654 -19.80 17.96 -14.22
C LEU A 654 -20.98 18.16 -15.19
N LEU A 655 -22.05 17.40 -15.08
CA LEU A 655 -23.15 17.38 -16.04
C LEU A 655 -23.81 18.77 -16.17
N ASN A 656 -24.15 19.39 -15.06
CA ASN A 656 -24.87 20.68 -15.05
C ASN A 656 -24.02 21.87 -15.54
N ALA A 657 -22.71 21.85 -15.29
CA ALA A 657 -21.82 22.98 -15.61
C ALA A 657 -21.10 22.80 -16.95
N TYR A 658 -20.81 21.58 -17.34
CA TYR A 658 -19.97 21.28 -18.50
C TYR A 658 -20.64 20.33 -19.50
N GLY A 659 -21.81 19.76 -19.16
CA GLY A 659 -22.52 18.80 -20.01
C GLY A 659 -21.85 17.43 -20.11
N ILE A 660 -21.04 17.04 -19.09
CA ILE A 660 -20.22 15.84 -19.12
C ILE A 660 -20.71 14.84 -18.06
N THR A 661 -21.06 13.65 -18.51
CA THR A 661 -21.41 12.53 -17.63
C THR A 661 -20.22 12.15 -16.76
N THR A 662 -20.45 12.09 -15.44
CA THR A 662 -19.43 11.77 -14.45
C THR A 662 -19.93 10.62 -13.57
N ALA A 663 -19.07 9.63 -13.38
CA ALA A 663 -19.30 8.54 -12.45
C ALA A 663 -18.21 8.54 -11.36
N GLY A 664 -18.55 8.14 -10.15
CA GLY A 664 -17.54 8.10 -9.09
C GLY A 664 -18.09 7.70 -7.74
N LYS A 665 -17.17 7.60 -6.79
CA LYS A 665 -17.45 7.19 -5.41
C LYS A 665 -16.67 8.01 -4.41
N THR A 666 -17.37 8.50 -3.41
CA THR A 666 -16.78 9.14 -2.23
C THR A 666 -16.23 8.11 -1.24
N GLY A 667 -15.16 8.47 -0.54
CA GLY A 667 -14.63 7.74 0.60
C GLY A 667 -14.48 8.66 1.82
N THR A 668 -14.65 8.06 2.99
CA THR A 668 -14.41 8.71 4.28
C THR A 668 -13.90 7.62 5.21
N SER A 669 -12.69 7.81 5.76
CA SER A 669 -12.12 6.90 6.76
C SER A 669 -12.70 7.15 8.14
N GLY A 670 -12.35 6.31 9.11
CA GLY A 670 -12.74 6.46 10.50
C GLY A 670 -12.40 7.85 11.04
N ASP A 671 -13.29 8.44 11.85
CA ASP A 671 -13.17 9.79 12.44
C ASP A 671 -13.00 10.93 11.42
N ASN A 672 -13.34 10.71 10.15
CA ASN A 672 -13.20 11.69 9.06
C ASN A 672 -11.76 12.18 8.81
N LYS A 673 -10.75 11.35 9.02
CA LYS A 673 -9.34 11.74 8.85
C LYS A 673 -8.90 11.78 7.39
N ASP A 674 -9.51 10.94 6.55
CA ASP A 674 -9.27 10.89 5.10
C ASP A 674 -10.57 11.10 4.35
N ARG A 675 -10.53 11.90 3.30
CA ARG A 675 -11.61 12.12 2.35
C ARG A 675 -11.14 11.75 0.96
N TRP A 676 -11.93 10.94 0.28
CA TRP A 676 -11.64 10.45 -1.06
C TRP A 676 -12.75 10.77 -2.04
N TYR A 677 -12.36 10.96 -3.26
CA TYR A 677 -13.22 10.85 -4.42
C TYR A 677 -12.47 10.19 -5.57
N CYS A 678 -12.93 9.02 -5.99
CA CYS A 678 -12.42 8.33 -7.17
C CYS A 678 -13.51 8.37 -8.23
N GLY A 679 -13.27 9.04 -9.34
CA GLY A 679 -14.29 9.25 -10.37
C GLY A 679 -13.69 9.40 -11.75
N TYR A 680 -14.54 9.33 -12.74
CA TYR A 680 -14.17 9.34 -14.15
C TYR A 680 -15.26 9.91 -15.05
N THR A 681 -14.86 10.27 -16.24
CA THR A 681 -15.67 10.65 -17.38
C THR A 681 -15.37 9.70 -18.54
N GLY A 682 -15.90 9.90 -19.72
CA GLY A 682 -15.48 9.13 -20.89
C GLY A 682 -14.05 9.44 -21.39
N TYR A 683 -13.36 10.45 -20.80
CA TYR A 683 -12.02 10.88 -21.21
C TYR A 683 -10.95 10.50 -20.19
N TYR A 684 -11.17 10.86 -18.94
CA TYR A 684 -10.17 10.76 -17.88
C TYR A 684 -10.75 10.15 -16.62
N THR A 685 -9.90 9.46 -15.89
CA THR A 685 -10.14 9.01 -14.51
C THR A 685 -9.25 9.80 -13.56
N ALA A 686 -9.80 10.23 -12.43
CA ALA A 686 -9.02 10.85 -11.38
C ALA A 686 -9.36 10.26 -10.01
N ALA A 687 -8.33 9.93 -9.24
CA ALA A 687 -8.46 9.69 -7.81
C ALA A 687 -7.91 10.89 -7.04
N VAL A 688 -8.66 11.35 -6.05
CA VAL A 688 -8.32 12.48 -5.19
C VAL A 688 -8.41 12.04 -3.74
N TRP A 689 -7.36 12.32 -2.99
CA TRP A 689 -7.32 12.19 -1.55
C TRP A 689 -7.16 13.57 -0.90
N CYS A 690 -7.79 13.78 0.24
CA CYS A 690 -7.58 14.92 1.14
C CYS A 690 -7.41 14.42 2.56
N GLY A 691 -6.47 15.03 3.29
CA GLY A 691 -6.17 14.71 4.68
C GLY A 691 -5.15 15.67 5.27
N PHE A 692 -4.70 15.34 6.47
CA PHE A 692 -3.59 16.04 7.11
C PHE A 692 -2.40 15.10 7.23
N ASP A 693 -1.18 15.66 7.23
CA ASP A 693 0.05 14.89 7.42
C ASP A 693 0.08 14.27 8.81
N ASP A 694 -0.33 15.04 9.84
CA ASP A 694 -0.68 14.50 11.15
C ASP A 694 -2.19 14.26 11.18
N PRO A 695 -2.66 12.99 11.17
CA PRO A 695 -4.05 12.65 10.90
C PRO A 695 -5.04 13.18 11.92
N GLU A 696 -5.79 14.21 11.55
CA GLU A 696 -6.86 14.81 12.33
C GLU A 696 -8.21 14.78 11.59
N PRO A 697 -9.36 14.90 12.29
CA PRO A 697 -10.67 14.97 11.66
C PRO A 697 -10.83 16.19 10.75
N ILE A 698 -11.12 15.97 9.47
CA ILE A 698 -11.36 17.03 8.49
C ILE A 698 -12.73 17.69 8.75
N LYS A 699 -12.75 18.99 8.98
CA LYS A 699 -13.95 19.80 9.13
C LYS A 699 -13.85 21.00 8.20
N CYS A 700 -14.28 20.84 6.95
CA CYS A 700 -14.32 21.94 5.98
C CYS A 700 -15.41 22.95 6.34
N ILE A 701 -15.19 24.23 5.99
CA ILE A 701 -16.10 25.32 6.32
C ILE A 701 -17.26 25.39 5.30
N ASN A 702 -16.97 25.32 3.99
CA ASN A 702 -17.94 25.56 2.92
C ASN A 702 -18.10 24.41 1.94
N VAL A 703 -17.50 23.24 2.22
CA VAL A 703 -17.46 22.10 1.33
C VAL A 703 -17.75 20.84 2.15
N ASN A 704 -18.62 19.96 1.69
CA ASN A 704 -18.91 18.70 2.39
C ASN A 704 -17.85 17.62 2.13
N ASN A 705 -17.42 17.48 0.88
CA ASN A 705 -16.34 16.56 0.49
C ASN A 705 -15.26 17.31 -0.29
N PRO A 706 -14.12 17.63 0.34
CA PRO A 706 -13.05 18.40 -0.32
C PRO A 706 -12.44 17.64 -1.51
N ALA A 707 -12.38 16.34 -1.49
CA ALA A 707 -11.83 15.54 -2.61
C ALA A 707 -12.77 15.61 -3.84
N ALA A 708 -14.09 15.53 -3.64
CA ALA A 708 -15.06 15.69 -4.72
C ALA A 708 -15.06 17.12 -5.29
N TYR A 709 -14.89 18.09 -4.43
CA TYR A 709 -14.75 19.49 -4.83
C TYR A 709 -13.49 19.71 -5.69
N LEU A 710 -12.32 19.24 -5.24
CA LEU A 710 -11.05 19.37 -5.99
C LEU A 710 -11.07 18.59 -7.31
N PHE A 711 -11.68 17.39 -7.32
CA PHE A 711 -11.94 16.68 -8.56
C PHE A 711 -12.65 17.58 -9.57
N ARG A 712 -13.73 18.23 -9.17
CA ARG A 712 -14.49 19.13 -10.06
C ARG A 712 -13.67 20.33 -10.51
N GLN A 713 -12.84 20.93 -9.63
CA GLN A 713 -12.00 22.07 -9.98
C GLN A 713 -10.97 21.73 -11.06
N VAL A 714 -10.43 20.52 -11.04
CA VAL A 714 -9.47 20.03 -12.02
C VAL A 714 -10.17 19.55 -13.30
N MET A 715 -11.16 18.67 -13.15
CA MET A 715 -11.77 17.99 -14.29
C MET A 715 -12.69 18.91 -15.08
N GLY A 716 -13.35 19.88 -14.45
CA GLY A 716 -14.28 20.80 -15.12
C GLY A 716 -13.60 21.59 -16.25
N PRO A 717 -12.56 22.38 -15.97
CA PRO A 717 -11.84 23.13 -17.01
C PRO A 717 -11.25 22.24 -18.11
N LEU A 718 -10.73 21.08 -17.73
CA LEU A 718 -10.16 20.10 -18.66
C LEU A 718 -11.18 19.55 -19.67
N HIS A 719 -12.48 19.58 -19.32
CA HIS A 719 -13.57 19.15 -20.18
C HIS A 719 -14.32 20.29 -20.88
N SER A 720 -13.91 21.54 -20.67
CA SER A 720 -14.56 22.68 -21.29
C SER A 720 -14.52 22.58 -22.83
N GLY A 721 -15.69 22.65 -23.47
CA GLY A 721 -15.84 22.55 -24.91
C GLY A 721 -15.77 21.14 -25.49
N LYS A 722 -15.62 20.09 -24.67
CA LYS A 722 -15.68 18.68 -25.10
C LYS A 722 -17.14 18.20 -25.18
N GLY A 723 -17.44 17.26 -26.09
CA GLY A 723 -18.71 16.56 -26.14
C GLY A 723 -18.80 15.48 -25.07
N ASP A 724 -19.99 15.10 -24.66
CA ASP A 724 -20.19 14.00 -23.71
C ASP A 724 -19.88 12.63 -24.34
N ILE A 725 -19.20 11.78 -23.63
CA ILE A 725 -19.01 10.36 -23.95
C ILE A 725 -19.74 9.56 -22.88
N LEU A 726 -20.79 8.85 -23.28
CA LEU A 726 -21.59 8.04 -22.38
C LEU A 726 -20.77 6.87 -21.83
N LEU A 727 -20.80 6.69 -20.52
CA LEU A 727 -20.08 5.62 -19.82
C LEU A 727 -20.74 4.25 -19.96
N TYR A 728 -22.02 4.21 -20.29
CA TYR A 728 -22.78 2.97 -20.55
C TYR A 728 -23.94 3.23 -21.50
N SER A 729 -24.39 2.18 -22.17
CA SER A 729 -25.56 2.26 -23.05
C SER A 729 -26.84 1.85 -22.32
N GLY A 730 -27.69 2.83 -22.03
CA GLY A 730 -29.00 2.58 -21.43
C GLY A 730 -29.89 1.61 -22.23
N ASN A 731 -29.63 1.46 -23.54
CA ASN A 731 -30.40 0.56 -24.41
C ASN A 731 -30.19 -0.93 -24.11
N ARG A 732 -29.14 -1.30 -23.41
CA ARG A 732 -28.85 -2.67 -22.99
C ARG A 732 -29.65 -3.10 -21.75
N MET A 733 -30.19 -2.16 -21.00
CA MET A 733 -30.88 -2.40 -19.74
C MET A 733 -32.34 -1.97 -19.81
N GLN A 734 -33.20 -2.59 -19.01
CA GLN A 734 -34.59 -2.27 -18.86
C GLN A 734 -34.91 -1.88 -17.41
N THR A 735 -35.71 -0.84 -17.24
CA THR A 735 -36.14 -0.38 -15.92
C THR A 735 -37.20 -1.27 -15.34
N VAL A 736 -37.01 -1.70 -14.09
CA VAL A 736 -38.02 -2.44 -13.30
C VAL A 736 -38.21 -1.73 -11.95
N ASN A 737 -39.45 -1.75 -11.47
CA ASN A 737 -39.75 -1.23 -10.12
C ASN A 737 -39.79 -2.39 -9.13
N ILE A 738 -38.92 -2.38 -8.15
CA ILE A 738 -38.68 -3.46 -7.17
C ILE A 738 -39.33 -3.10 -5.84
N CYS A 739 -40.11 -4.02 -5.28
CA CYS A 739 -40.59 -3.93 -3.91
C CYS A 739 -39.50 -4.31 -2.92
N LEU A 740 -39.14 -3.39 -2.03
CA LEU A 740 -38.06 -3.59 -1.04
C LEU A 740 -38.38 -4.65 0.01
N SER A 741 -39.67 -4.89 0.29
CA SER A 741 -40.09 -5.91 1.26
C SER A 741 -40.00 -7.34 0.73
N SER A 742 -40.17 -7.56 -0.59
CA SER A 742 -40.15 -8.89 -1.20
C SER A 742 -38.96 -9.17 -2.08
N GLY A 743 -38.26 -8.12 -2.56
CA GLY A 743 -37.19 -8.25 -3.58
C GLY A 743 -37.72 -8.58 -4.98
N LYS A 744 -39.03 -8.56 -5.19
CA LYS A 744 -39.71 -8.90 -6.43
C LYS A 744 -40.28 -7.66 -7.14
N ILE A 745 -40.82 -7.82 -8.36
CA ILE A 745 -41.46 -6.71 -9.09
C ILE A 745 -42.59 -6.11 -8.25
N ALA A 746 -42.59 -4.81 -8.10
CA ALA A 746 -43.60 -4.11 -7.34
C ALA A 746 -44.98 -4.20 -8.03
N THR A 747 -46.01 -4.35 -7.24
CA THR A 747 -47.41 -4.33 -7.67
C THR A 747 -48.06 -3.01 -7.23
N GLU A 748 -49.27 -2.75 -7.68
CA GLU A 748 -50.10 -1.62 -7.25
C GLU A 748 -50.25 -1.60 -5.71
N ALA A 749 -50.39 -2.76 -5.07
CA ALA A 749 -50.46 -2.87 -3.62
C ALA A 749 -49.23 -2.25 -2.92
N CYS A 750 -48.05 -2.34 -3.51
CA CYS A 750 -46.84 -1.73 -2.92
C CYS A 750 -46.91 -0.20 -2.86
N THR A 751 -47.62 0.45 -3.80
CA THR A 751 -47.77 1.93 -3.84
C THR A 751 -48.79 2.43 -2.83
N HIS A 752 -49.64 1.56 -2.29
CA HIS A 752 -50.63 1.86 -1.26
C HIS A 752 -50.23 1.41 0.15
N ASP A 753 -48.95 1.11 0.37
CA ASP A 753 -48.44 0.71 1.69
C ASP A 753 -48.82 1.78 2.75
N ILE A 754 -49.41 1.34 3.83
CA ILE A 754 -49.90 2.22 4.90
C ILE A 754 -48.77 3.07 5.49
N ARG A 755 -47.53 2.56 5.49
CA ARG A 755 -46.35 3.26 5.98
C ARG A 755 -46.04 4.54 5.21
N LEU A 756 -46.40 4.63 3.91
CA LEU A 756 -46.25 5.82 3.06
C LEU A 756 -47.14 7.00 3.47
N THR A 757 -48.17 6.78 4.28
CA THR A 757 -49.11 7.81 4.71
C THR A 757 -48.95 8.19 6.17
N SER A 758 -47.93 7.71 6.86
CA SER A 758 -47.68 8.08 8.24
C SER A 758 -47.07 9.50 8.35
N PRO A 759 -47.49 10.33 9.30
CA PRO A 759 -46.85 11.60 9.58
C PRO A 759 -45.46 11.44 10.22
N LEU A 760 -45.08 10.22 10.64
CA LEU A 760 -43.80 9.87 11.23
C LEU A 760 -42.83 9.25 10.21
N GLN A 761 -43.18 9.31 8.92
CA GLN A 761 -42.38 8.76 7.85
C GLN A 761 -41.09 9.60 7.69
N PRO A 762 -39.92 9.00 7.70
CA PRO A 762 -38.69 9.67 7.31
C PRO A 762 -38.73 10.14 5.85
N ASP A 763 -38.14 11.28 5.52
CA ASP A 763 -38.16 11.89 4.19
C ASP A 763 -37.65 10.99 3.07
N ASP A 764 -36.74 10.05 3.39
CA ASP A 764 -36.13 9.11 2.45
C ASP A 764 -36.69 7.67 2.55
N PHE A 765 -37.79 7.46 3.28
CA PHE A 765 -38.46 6.17 3.35
C PHE A 765 -39.15 5.83 2.03
N ILE A 766 -38.78 4.69 1.44
CA ILE A 766 -39.33 4.17 0.20
C ILE A 766 -39.75 2.71 0.39
N VAL A 767 -40.80 2.33 -0.32
CA VAL A 767 -41.31 0.94 -0.37
C VAL A 767 -40.90 0.26 -1.67
N THR A 768 -40.69 1.04 -2.72
CA THR A 768 -40.30 0.54 -4.04
C THR A 768 -39.09 1.33 -4.56
N SER A 769 -38.29 0.70 -5.41
CA SER A 769 -37.12 1.31 -6.06
C SER A 769 -37.13 0.97 -7.56
N ALA A 770 -37.16 2.00 -8.41
CA ALA A 770 -36.96 1.84 -9.84
C ALA A 770 -35.46 1.61 -10.11
N THR A 771 -35.13 0.59 -10.88
CA THR A 771 -33.78 0.16 -11.14
C THR A 771 -33.65 -0.46 -12.53
N ALA A 772 -32.56 -0.21 -13.25
CA ALA A 772 -32.30 -0.82 -14.55
C ALA A 772 -31.43 -2.07 -14.43
N VAL A 773 -31.82 -3.12 -15.18
CA VAL A 773 -31.12 -4.39 -15.28
C VAL A 773 -31.12 -4.90 -16.71
N TYR A 774 -30.18 -5.80 -17.00
CA TYR A 774 -30.22 -6.54 -18.28
C TYR A 774 -31.49 -7.40 -18.40
N PRO A 775 -32.00 -7.64 -19.61
CA PRO A 775 -33.22 -8.43 -19.82
C PRO A 775 -33.18 -9.83 -19.20
N GLU A 776 -32.03 -10.50 -19.26
CA GLU A 776 -31.82 -11.81 -18.65
C GLU A 776 -31.85 -11.80 -17.10
N ASP A 777 -31.52 -10.68 -16.50
CA ASP A 777 -31.50 -10.49 -15.05
C ASP A 777 -32.82 -9.91 -14.51
N MET A 778 -33.83 -9.74 -15.39
CA MET A 778 -35.14 -9.23 -15.00
C MET A 778 -35.82 -10.18 -14.02
N PRO A 779 -36.22 -9.70 -12.82
CA PRO A 779 -37.04 -10.53 -11.93
C PRO A 779 -38.29 -11.03 -12.61
N LYS A 780 -38.72 -12.27 -12.34
CA LYS A 780 -39.85 -12.93 -12.98
C LYS A 780 -41.11 -12.91 -12.11
N GLU A 781 -40.93 -12.74 -10.81
CA GLU A 781 -42.01 -12.80 -9.84
C GLU A 781 -42.46 -11.41 -9.42
N THR A 782 -43.76 -11.24 -9.20
CA THR A 782 -44.37 -10.04 -8.64
C THR A 782 -44.44 -10.13 -7.11
N CYS A 783 -44.54 -8.99 -6.45
CA CYS A 783 -44.63 -8.91 -5.01
C CYS A 783 -45.84 -9.67 -4.46
N ASP A 784 -45.59 -10.59 -3.54
CA ASP A 784 -46.58 -11.41 -2.84
C ASP A 784 -46.68 -11.04 -1.34
N LYS A 785 -45.90 -10.05 -0.88
CA LYS A 785 -45.91 -9.60 0.52
C LYS A 785 -46.87 -8.46 0.81
N HIS A 786 -47.20 -7.61 -0.16
CA HIS A 786 -48.16 -6.54 0.04
C HIS A 786 -49.57 -7.03 -0.25
N VAL A 787 -50.46 -6.92 0.73
CA VAL A 787 -51.86 -7.35 0.65
C VAL A 787 -52.74 -6.14 0.85
N SER A 788 -53.65 -5.91 -0.14
CA SER A 788 -54.63 -4.83 -0.04
C SER A 788 -55.70 -5.13 1.00
N VAL A 789 -56.00 -4.17 1.82
CA VAL A 789 -57.03 -4.24 2.84
C VAL A 789 -57.91 -2.99 2.83
N ASP A 790 -59.18 -3.15 3.15
CA ASP A 790 -60.07 -2.02 3.42
C ASP A 790 -59.72 -1.38 4.76
N TYR A 791 -59.37 -0.11 4.74
CA TYR A 791 -58.93 0.65 5.91
C TYR A 791 -59.90 1.78 6.23
N CYS A 792 -60.36 1.81 7.47
CA CYS A 792 -61.37 2.75 7.93
C CYS A 792 -60.76 4.05 8.47
N SER A 793 -61.41 5.19 8.21
CA SER A 793 -61.02 6.50 8.77
C SER A 793 -60.99 6.55 10.31
N GLY A 794 -61.58 5.58 11.00
CA GLY A 794 -61.47 5.40 12.45
C GLY A 794 -60.14 4.78 12.94
N GLY A 795 -59.20 4.53 12.01
CA GLY A 795 -57.82 4.18 12.38
C GLY A 795 -57.53 2.67 12.50
N GLY A 796 -58.14 1.82 11.61
CA GLY A 796 -57.91 0.38 11.60
C GLY A 796 -58.43 -0.30 10.35
N VAL A 797 -58.16 -1.63 10.19
CA VAL A 797 -58.77 -2.43 9.13
C VAL A 797 -60.28 -2.38 9.31
N ALA A 798 -61.01 -2.15 8.20
CA ALA A 798 -62.46 -2.01 8.22
C ALA A 798 -63.14 -3.35 8.60
N THR A 799 -64.18 -3.23 9.41
CA THR A 799 -65.13 -4.31 9.74
C THR A 799 -66.44 -4.11 9.01
N GLU A 800 -67.34 -5.04 9.10
CA GLU A 800 -68.70 -4.88 8.63
C GLU A 800 -69.36 -3.64 9.20
N TRP A 801 -69.12 -3.32 10.46
CA TRP A 801 -69.63 -2.09 11.10
C TRP A 801 -69.10 -0.82 10.43
N CYS A 802 -67.87 -0.80 9.98
CA CYS A 802 -67.31 0.33 9.23
C CYS A 802 -68.06 0.57 7.89
N GLN A 803 -68.52 -0.49 7.25
CA GLN A 803 -69.33 -0.36 6.05
C GLN A 803 -70.66 0.28 6.34
N HIS A 804 -71.36 -0.11 7.43
CA HIS A 804 -72.58 0.54 7.85
C HIS A 804 -72.40 2.03 8.18
N PHE A 805 -71.32 2.38 8.86
CA PHE A 805 -71.00 3.79 9.10
C PHE A 805 -70.62 4.56 7.83
N ALA A 806 -70.00 3.89 6.84
CA ALA A 806 -69.66 4.51 5.55
C ALA A 806 -70.88 4.74 4.69
N GLU A 807 -71.84 3.82 4.63
CA GLU A 807 -73.15 3.98 3.95
C GLU A 807 -73.95 5.16 4.47
N ASN A 808 -73.77 5.50 5.79
CA ASN A 808 -74.40 6.67 6.42
C ASN A 808 -73.52 7.93 6.42
N GLY A 809 -72.39 7.88 5.71
CA GLY A 809 -71.47 9.03 5.60
C GLY A 809 -70.69 9.36 6.86
N ALA A 810 -70.75 8.49 7.88
CA ALA A 810 -70.03 8.70 9.15
C ALA A 810 -68.62 8.09 9.19
N ALA A 811 -68.27 7.29 8.19
CA ALA A 811 -66.93 6.76 7.99
C ALA A 811 -66.48 6.89 6.54
N LYS A 812 -65.17 6.82 6.31
CA LYS A 812 -64.59 6.67 4.97
C LYS A 812 -63.73 5.43 4.94
N ILE A 813 -63.97 4.57 3.98
CA ILE A 813 -63.18 3.39 3.72
C ILE A 813 -62.25 3.68 2.54
N THR A 814 -60.97 3.38 2.66
CA THR A 814 -59.95 3.55 1.64
C THR A 814 -59.16 2.28 1.50
N GLN A 815 -58.64 2.00 0.29
CA GLN A 815 -57.74 0.90 0.07
C GLN A 815 -56.35 1.28 0.60
N LYS A 816 -55.81 0.45 1.48
CA LYS A 816 -54.45 0.51 1.96
C LYS A 816 -53.83 -0.86 1.78
N SER A 817 -52.51 -0.98 1.83
CA SER A 817 -51.88 -2.28 1.90
C SER A 817 -51.01 -2.44 3.11
N LEU A 818 -50.92 -3.68 3.56
CA LEU A 818 -50.08 -4.09 4.68
C LEU A 818 -49.04 -5.09 4.17
N VAL A 819 -47.84 -5.03 4.72
CA VAL A 819 -46.78 -5.99 4.39
C VAL A 819 -46.97 -7.27 5.22
N LYS A 820 -46.84 -8.44 4.57
CA LYS A 820 -46.89 -9.76 5.22
C LYS A 820 -45.45 -10.12 5.66
N LEU A 821 -45.26 -10.35 6.94
CA LEU A 821 -43.97 -10.66 7.55
C LEU A 821 -43.97 -12.08 8.13
N THR A 822 -42.84 -12.76 8.03
CA THR A 822 -42.58 -14.01 8.75
C THR A 822 -42.18 -13.70 10.20
N GLN A 823 -42.23 -14.69 11.08
CA GLN A 823 -41.81 -14.51 12.46
C GLN A 823 -40.32 -14.14 12.56
N ASP A 824 -39.49 -14.68 11.68
CA ASP A 824 -38.04 -14.37 11.67
C ASP A 824 -37.80 -12.92 11.25
N GLU A 825 -38.50 -12.43 10.24
CA GLU A 825 -38.42 -11.01 9.84
C GLU A 825 -38.90 -10.07 10.93
N ILE A 826 -39.97 -10.45 11.66
CA ILE A 826 -40.45 -9.71 12.84
C ILE A 826 -39.38 -9.67 13.91
N ASN A 827 -38.74 -10.79 14.21
CA ASN A 827 -37.69 -10.89 15.20
C ASN A 827 -36.46 -10.07 14.81
N GLU A 828 -36.02 -10.14 13.54
CA GLU A 828 -34.92 -9.31 13.03
C GLU A 828 -35.23 -7.80 13.14
N MET A 829 -36.44 -7.38 12.76
CA MET A 829 -36.86 -5.98 12.87
C MET A 829 -36.85 -5.51 14.34
N LEU A 830 -37.27 -6.37 15.26
CA LEU A 830 -37.26 -6.06 16.70
C LEU A 830 -35.84 -5.93 17.27
N LEU A 831 -34.91 -6.80 16.85
CA LEU A 831 -33.51 -6.73 17.25
C LEU A 831 -32.83 -5.44 16.69
N ALA A 832 -33.16 -5.03 15.49
CA ALA A 832 -32.63 -3.83 14.85
C ALA A 832 -33.37 -2.54 15.28
N GLU A 833 -34.48 -2.64 16.02
CA GLU A 833 -35.32 -1.49 16.39
C GLU A 833 -34.55 -0.32 16.98
N PRO A 834 -33.61 -0.49 17.93
CA PRO A 834 -32.87 0.62 18.53
C PRO A 834 -32.14 1.51 17.51
N TYR A 835 -31.86 0.97 16.33
CA TYR A 835 -31.05 1.58 15.27
C TYR A 835 -31.86 1.83 13.98
N ALA A 836 -33.12 1.40 13.92
CA ALA A 836 -33.91 1.49 12.71
C ALA A 836 -34.33 2.95 12.41
N LEU A 837 -34.24 3.33 11.12
CA LEU A 837 -34.70 4.63 10.62
C LEU A 837 -36.16 4.90 11.01
N TYR A 838 -36.97 3.87 11.07
CA TYR A 838 -38.39 3.89 11.42
C TYR A 838 -38.68 3.44 12.85
N ARG A 839 -37.71 3.53 13.79
CA ARG A 839 -37.89 3.15 15.19
C ARG A 839 -39.09 3.82 15.88
N ASP A 840 -39.30 5.13 15.60
CA ASP A 840 -40.42 5.86 16.13
C ASP A 840 -41.76 5.39 15.55
N TYR A 841 -41.73 4.86 14.36
CA TYR A 841 -42.81 4.24 13.66
C TYR A 841 -43.18 2.89 14.29
N LEU A 842 -42.18 2.10 14.63
CA LEU A 842 -42.35 0.82 15.32
C LEU A 842 -42.81 1.01 16.77
N ARG A 843 -42.39 2.10 17.42
CA ARG A 843 -42.70 2.43 18.81
C ARG A 843 -44.11 2.97 18.99
N ASN A 844 -44.65 3.59 17.96
CA ASN A 844 -46.02 4.10 17.94
C ASN A 844 -46.97 3.05 17.41
N ASP A 845 -48.13 2.96 18.02
CA ASP A 845 -49.19 1.96 17.74
C ASP A 845 -49.76 1.90 16.28
N TYR A 846 -49.08 2.52 15.30
CA TYR A 846 -49.61 2.75 13.96
C TYR A 846 -49.11 1.76 12.89
N VAL A 847 -48.10 0.93 13.17
CA VAL A 847 -47.57 0.02 12.18
C VAL A 847 -48.30 -1.35 12.24
N TYR A 848 -49.05 -1.60 11.22
CA TYR A 848 -49.69 -2.87 11.05
C TYR A 848 -48.95 -3.69 9.96
N PHE A 849 -48.79 -4.96 10.24
CA PHE A 849 -48.33 -5.96 9.30
C PHE A 849 -49.28 -7.16 9.34
N LEU A 850 -49.20 -8.04 8.36
CA LEU A 850 -49.86 -9.34 8.40
C LEU A 850 -48.85 -10.41 8.86
N ASN A 851 -49.29 -11.26 9.79
CA ASN A 851 -48.58 -12.48 10.13
C ASN A 851 -48.58 -13.46 8.93
N ALA A 852 -47.75 -14.49 8.98
CA ALA A 852 -47.66 -15.47 7.91
C ALA A 852 -48.97 -16.15 7.57
N ASP A 853 -49.86 -16.29 8.53
CA ASP A 853 -51.22 -16.83 8.38
C ASP A 853 -52.23 -15.83 7.80
N GLY A 854 -51.81 -14.59 7.54
CA GLY A 854 -52.69 -13.54 7.01
C GLY A 854 -53.44 -12.78 8.11
N THR A 855 -53.24 -13.11 9.39
CA THR A 855 -53.82 -12.34 10.48
C THR A 855 -53.03 -11.08 10.72
N PRO A 856 -53.67 -9.93 10.95
CA PRO A 856 -52.95 -8.70 11.21
C PRO A 856 -52.26 -8.70 12.58
N GLY A 857 -51.07 -8.08 12.58
CA GLY A 857 -50.25 -7.90 13.78
C GLY A 857 -49.82 -6.44 13.93
N ARG A 858 -49.35 -6.08 15.10
CA ARG A 858 -48.71 -4.77 15.37
C ARG A 858 -47.50 -4.97 16.27
N PHE A 859 -46.54 -4.09 16.15
CA PHE A 859 -45.50 -3.94 17.15
C PHE A 859 -46.11 -3.19 18.32
N LYS A 860 -46.14 -3.78 19.52
CA LYS A 860 -46.53 -3.08 20.74
C LYS A 860 -45.32 -2.37 21.29
N GLY A 861 -45.47 -1.07 21.66
CA GLY A 861 -44.40 -0.19 22.13
C GLY A 861 -43.36 -0.90 22.97
N ILE A 862 -42.14 -0.96 22.46
CA ILE A 862 -41.02 -1.69 23.07
C ILE A 862 -40.48 -0.84 24.21
N LYS A 863 -40.77 -1.22 25.42
CA LYS A 863 -40.06 -0.72 26.61
C LYS A 863 -38.84 -1.61 26.81
N ASN A 864 -37.66 -1.05 26.55
CA ASN A 864 -36.31 -1.42 27.01
C ASN A 864 -35.96 -2.87 27.44
N ASN A 865 -36.73 -3.93 27.04
CA ASN A 865 -36.42 -5.31 27.34
C ASN A 865 -36.67 -6.18 26.09
N LEU A 866 -35.60 -6.60 25.49
CA LEU A 866 -35.51 -7.54 24.36
C LEU A 866 -36.21 -8.91 24.53
N SER A 867 -36.85 -9.17 25.67
CA SER A 867 -37.46 -10.45 25.97
C SER A 867 -38.96 -10.50 25.81
N GLN A 868 -39.64 -9.45 25.36
CA GLN A 868 -41.08 -9.44 25.16
C GLN A 868 -41.47 -9.02 23.76
N SER A 869 -41.28 -9.92 22.81
CA SER A 869 -41.97 -9.86 21.52
C SER A 869 -43.42 -10.24 21.76
N VAL A 870 -44.34 -9.30 21.81
CA VAL A 870 -45.76 -9.59 21.85
C VAL A 870 -46.38 -9.08 20.53
N SER A 871 -46.75 -9.99 19.67
CA SER A 871 -47.79 -9.71 18.66
C SER A 871 -49.06 -9.43 19.46
N ALA A 872 -49.41 -8.17 19.58
CA ALA A 872 -50.67 -7.83 20.17
C ALA A 872 -51.80 -8.14 19.17
N PRO A 873 -52.94 -8.61 19.57
CA PRO A 873 -54.04 -8.82 18.68
C PRO A 873 -54.43 -7.51 18.02
N TYR A 874 -54.57 -7.57 16.74
CA TYR A 874 -55.25 -6.89 15.69
C TYR A 874 -56.08 -5.65 16.11
N LYS A 875 -55.84 -4.47 15.52
CA LYS A 875 -56.70 -3.35 15.57
C LYS A 875 -57.61 -3.34 14.34
N VAL A 876 -58.77 -3.92 14.40
CA VAL A 876 -59.93 -3.47 13.63
C VAL A 876 -60.25 -2.04 14.05
N CYS A 877 -60.93 -1.30 13.24
CA CYS A 877 -61.35 0.04 13.53
C CYS A 877 -61.91 0.18 14.98
N PRO A 878 -61.28 0.96 15.86
CA PRO A 878 -61.73 1.00 17.25
C PRO A 878 -62.94 1.91 17.47
N VAL A 879 -63.32 2.68 16.46
CA VAL A 879 -64.36 3.71 16.54
C VAL A 879 -65.71 3.19 16.05
N HIS A 880 -65.71 2.45 14.96
CA HIS A 880 -66.95 1.96 14.32
C HIS A 880 -67.20 0.51 14.77
N THR A 881 -67.75 0.37 15.98
CA THR A 881 -68.09 -0.91 16.60
C THR A 881 -69.61 -1.15 16.50
N GLN A 882 -70.06 -2.36 16.75
CA GLN A 882 -71.48 -2.69 16.89
C GLN A 882 -72.17 -1.79 17.93
N GLN A 883 -71.56 -1.62 19.09
CA GLN A 883 -72.11 -0.80 20.18
C GLN A 883 -72.22 0.68 19.77
N ALA A 884 -71.21 1.22 19.05
CA ALA A 884 -71.27 2.60 18.56
C ALA A 884 -72.37 2.77 17.49
N TRP A 885 -72.59 1.72 16.65
CA TRP A 885 -73.66 1.70 15.66
C TRP A 885 -75.03 1.67 16.31
N GLU A 886 -75.26 0.82 17.31
CA GLU A 886 -76.50 0.72 18.06
C GLU A 886 -76.85 2.03 18.77
N GLN A 887 -75.82 2.73 19.32
CA GLN A 887 -76.00 4.04 19.93
C GLN A 887 -76.31 5.15 18.89
N MET A 888 -75.94 5.03 17.66
CA MET A 888 -76.22 6.02 16.60
C MET A 888 -77.56 5.75 15.95
N ALA A 889 -78.01 4.50 15.87
CA ALA A 889 -79.25 4.06 15.22
C ALA A 889 -80.50 4.05 16.16
N GLY A 890 -80.28 4.13 17.50
CA GLY A 890 -81.38 4.31 18.52
C GLY A 890 -81.61 5.73 18.88
#